data_7cfdffa2e82ed5608734272c903d5f66
#
_entry.id   7cfdffa2e82ed5608734272c903d5f66
#
_cell.length_a   1.000
_cell.length_b   1.000
_cell.length_c   1.000
_cell.angle_alpha   90.00
_cell.angle_beta   90.00
_cell.angle_gamma   90.00
#
_symmetry.space_group_name_H-M   'P 1'
#
loop_
_entity.id
_entity.type
_entity.pdbx_description
1 polymer ?
#
loop_
_entity_poly.entity_id
_entity_poly.type
_entity_poly.pdbx_seq_one_letter_code
_entity_poly.pdbx_strand_id
1 'polypeptide(L)'
;MKFIIFSSCILFVWCDVVLAQPLPIASIDQKEPVSYAKDIAPVFKKSCIACHNATKAKAKLNLENVSVMMKGSDSGEVIVPGNAEDSLVFLQAAHQEEEFMPPPKNKSNAPNLSPKELALLKLWINQGAKDDDTIAAEKKVNFAAMSEKVNAIYSVAVSPDNQYVAAGRGNRIFMYHTPTGKSLGELVDTELKGKGGSAHVDIVGSLAFNSDGQLASGGFRNIKLWQQADPDLVYDAEPVDNVPLVAGVSSDSELFSVGDESGSIKVYISESKKVVTFKDHVTAITGVGFGVGGNIIATSIDGFVSSRKIGEAAQVATVKLSSPINAMAVINGGEQVACGCDDGVIRVLSIEASLEQVHELKGHTAKVVSLSSFGEDLKGFVSGSADSTLRIWQVGEGKVNQVKQINNDQAPISIAASNDGKRCASVSGNAKIRIWNMSDGKLVADGDAGWKLSGEQKSKEMKVSVLTKIRDERKKQLGESDKKLKADQESLKKAQDAEKKSVEELEKKKAELVLAKDLNSKAEVDLKQKEEAKDPELKSAKEAAKKATEALTAKQKEVQDVERKQLEATRSREISERFLKRAVDADSKSKLRLADAENDLKNAAKIHTDIKARVDQEQKILRTVTFSADSAQVFAGSDDGNIYSWETNAGKPCDVIAAKSGLTKAIVAVGKKILVASADKTVRIWDFTPTWNLYKKIGGLQDSKTLVDRVNSLSYSPDGKLLASGGGVPSRSGELKVWNVADGKLVCANIESHSDTISGISFSPDGGFIATAATDRFVKVFNMEGAVLERSFEGHTNHVLDVAWRADGFVLASGGADQVVKEWDFEKGSQKQTVKGHTKGVSSIAYMGIGEQLISSSGDQSVRIANKPLPDAATFIHSSSVSKDGTIIAAGGEDSILRIWTTGDSKLYLKLQ
;
A
#
# COMPACT_ATOMS: atom_id res chain seq x y z
N MET A 1 95.62 -41.89 21.72
CA MET A 1 95.06 -42.08 20.38
C MET A 1 93.57 -41.90 20.43
N LYS A 2 93.06 -40.79 19.93
CA LYS A 2 91.66 -40.38 20.10
C LYS A 2 90.91 -40.64 18.80
N PHE A 3 89.89 -41.47 18.90
CA PHE A 3 88.87 -41.63 17.85
C PHE A 3 87.88 -40.48 17.97
N ILE A 4 87.60 -39.76 16.84
CA ILE A 4 86.56 -38.79 16.69
C ILE A 4 85.47 -39.46 15.93
N ILE A 5 84.27 -39.62 16.55
CA ILE A 5 82.99 -40.06 15.92
C ILE A 5 82.19 -38.84 15.53
N PHE A 6 81.91 -38.62 14.27
CA PHE A 6 80.93 -37.66 13.77
C PHE A 6 79.52 -38.18 13.95
N SER A 7 78.74 -37.53 14.77
CA SER A 7 77.33 -37.83 14.96
C SER A 7 76.52 -36.91 14.05
N SER A 8 75.79 -37.45 13.07
CA SER A 8 74.82 -36.74 12.24
C SER A 8 73.51 -36.55 13.02
N CYS A 9 73.24 -35.29 13.40
CA CYS A 9 71.92 -34.92 13.94
C CYS A 9 70.89 -34.88 12.78
N ILE A 10 70.00 -35.83 12.67
CA ILE A 10 68.79 -35.73 11.90
C ILE A 10 67.72 -35.03 12.76
N LEU A 11 67.39 -33.76 12.39
CA LEU A 11 66.28 -33.03 12.95
C LEU A 11 64.99 -33.65 12.46
N PHE A 12 64.29 -34.42 13.31
CA PHE A 12 62.90 -34.76 13.16
C PHE A 12 62.08 -33.53 13.51
N VAL A 13 61.47 -32.83 12.54
CA VAL A 13 60.42 -31.89 12.76
C VAL A 13 59.17 -32.68 13.12
N TRP A 14 58.86 -32.75 14.39
CA TRP A 14 57.53 -33.21 14.87
C TRP A 14 56.52 -32.15 14.47
N CYS A 15 55.67 -32.45 13.45
CA CYS A 15 54.45 -31.74 13.20
C CYS A 15 53.47 -32.22 14.28
N ASP A 16 53.27 -31.39 15.30
CA ASP A 16 52.20 -31.61 16.26
C ASP A 16 50.85 -31.49 15.50
N VAL A 17 50.34 -32.60 15.06
CA VAL A 17 48.92 -32.75 14.71
C VAL A 17 48.18 -32.67 16.03
N VAL A 18 47.63 -31.51 16.34
CA VAL A 18 46.72 -31.33 17.48
C VAL A 18 45.44 -32.11 17.14
N LEU A 19 45.38 -33.36 17.47
CA LEU A 19 44.17 -34.15 17.49
C LEU A 19 43.20 -33.49 18.48
N ALA A 20 42.06 -33.02 17.98
CA ALA A 20 41.01 -32.46 18.82
C ALA A 20 40.55 -33.53 19.80
N GLN A 21 40.58 -33.21 21.13
CA GLN A 21 40.00 -34.12 22.11
C GLN A 21 38.48 -34.05 22.03
N PRO A 22 37.76 -35.18 21.99
CA PRO A 22 36.31 -35.19 22.03
C PRO A 22 35.75 -34.41 23.21
N LEU A 23 34.72 -33.62 22.97
CA LEU A 23 34.06 -32.83 24.01
C LEU A 23 33.24 -33.75 24.93
N PRO A 24 33.21 -33.48 26.25
CA PRO A 24 32.41 -34.28 27.19
C PRO A 24 30.90 -34.08 26.88
N ILE A 25 30.12 -35.14 26.94
CA ILE A 25 28.67 -35.17 26.78
C ILE A 25 28.02 -35.47 28.13
N ALA A 26 27.10 -34.59 28.55
CA ALA A 26 26.41 -34.77 29.82
C ALA A 26 25.38 -35.93 29.74
N SER A 27 25.12 -36.61 30.87
CA SER A 27 23.97 -37.47 30.97
C SER A 27 22.72 -36.65 31.27
N ILE A 28 21.67 -36.79 30.45
CA ILE A 28 20.39 -36.09 30.61
C ILE A 28 19.30 -37.14 30.82
N ASP A 29 18.56 -37.03 31.92
CA ASP A 29 17.31 -37.77 32.15
C ASP A 29 16.11 -36.86 31.80
N GLN A 30 15.81 -36.77 30.51
CA GLN A 30 14.66 -35.98 29.99
C GLN A 30 13.55 -36.94 29.56
N LYS A 31 12.41 -36.90 30.30
CA LYS A 31 11.25 -37.74 30.03
C LYS A 31 10.41 -37.27 28.87
N GLU A 32 10.43 -35.96 28.58
CA GLU A 32 9.71 -35.39 27.45
C GLU A 32 10.59 -35.37 26.19
N PRO A 33 9.99 -35.50 24.99
CA PRO A 33 10.73 -35.32 23.74
C PRO A 33 11.44 -33.97 23.67
N VAL A 34 12.67 -33.97 23.13
CA VAL A 34 13.44 -32.73 22.92
C VAL A 34 12.77 -31.88 21.85
N SER A 35 12.50 -30.64 22.18
CA SER A 35 11.88 -29.64 21.29
C SER A 35 12.92 -29.01 20.39
N TYR A 36 12.74 -29.08 19.06
CA TYR A 36 13.63 -28.34 18.17
C TYR A 36 13.60 -26.84 18.49
N ALA A 37 12.42 -26.23 18.58
CA ALA A 37 12.26 -24.78 18.78
C ALA A 37 12.81 -24.27 20.11
N LYS A 38 12.64 -25.05 21.20
CA LYS A 38 13.06 -24.64 22.56
C LYS A 38 14.47 -25.03 22.90
N ASP A 39 14.89 -26.21 22.49
CA ASP A 39 16.11 -26.81 22.96
C ASP A 39 17.25 -26.80 21.95
N ILE A 40 16.95 -26.93 20.63
CA ILE A 40 17.97 -27.10 19.58
C ILE A 40 18.20 -25.83 18.78
N ALA A 41 17.15 -25.15 18.34
CA ALA A 41 17.28 -23.91 17.52
C ALA A 41 18.12 -22.82 18.23
N PRO A 42 18.01 -22.59 19.56
CA PRO A 42 18.89 -21.64 20.24
C PRO A 42 20.36 -22.07 20.22
N VAL A 43 20.66 -23.35 20.26
CA VAL A 43 22.03 -23.90 20.18
C VAL A 43 22.61 -23.65 18.79
N PHE A 44 21.86 -23.96 17.73
CA PHE A 44 22.30 -23.69 16.36
C PHE A 44 22.46 -22.19 16.08
N LYS A 45 21.56 -21.36 16.59
CA LYS A 45 21.65 -19.90 16.46
C LYS A 45 22.92 -19.33 17.11
N LYS A 46 23.28 -19.85 18.26
CA LYS A 46 24.46 -19.45 19.02
C LYS A 46 25.78 -19.89 18.36
N SER A 47 25.86 -21.12 17.85
CA SER A 47 27.13 -21.76 17.52
C SER A 47 27.31 -22.11 16.04
N CYS A 48 26.23 -22.18 15.21
CA CYS A 48 26.29 -22.75 13.86
C CYS A 48 25.82 -21.82 12.76
N ILE A 49 24.67 -21.16 12.95
CA ILE A 49 23.97 -20.37 11.90
C ILE A 49 24.80 -19.19 11.39
N ALA A 50 25.72 -18.63 12.17
CA ALA A 50 26.60 -17.55 11.72
C ALA A 50 27.43 -17.90 10.46
N CYS A 51 27.65 -19.21 10.20
CA CYS A 51 28.39 -19.71 9.04
C CYS A 51 27.58 -20.61 8.13
N HIS A 52 26.48 -21.22 8.65
CA HIS A 52 25.62 -22.18 7.96
C HIS A 52 24.20 -21.66 7.84
N ASN A 53 24.00 -20.61 7.03
CA ASN A 53 22.71 -19.97 6.76
C ASN A 53 22.51 -19.81 5.24
N ALA A 54 21.32 -19.37 4.83
CA ALA A 54 20.96 -19.24 3.41
C ALA A 54 21.91 -18.35 2.57
N THR A 55 22.60 -17.38 3.20
CA THR A 55 23.53 -16.45 2.51
C THR A 55 25.00 -16.88 2.57
N LYS A 56 25.39 -17.65 3.61
CA LYS A 56 26.76 -18.09 3.84
C LYS A 56 26.86 -19.61 3.97
N ALA A 57 26.09 -20.34 3.19
CA ALA A 57 26.06 -21.80 3.23
C ALA A 57 27.44 -22.40 2.92
N LYS A 58 28.36 -22.43 3.89
CA LYS A 58 29.63 -23.17 3.76
C LYS A 58 29.31 -24.63 3.55
N ALA A 59 30.00 -25.25 2.59
CA ALA A 59 29.72 -26.60 2.12
C ALA A 59 28.24 -26.82 1.68
N LYS A 60 27.53 -25.75 1.24
CA LYS A 60 26.09 -25.72 0.96
C LYS A 60 25.18 -26.16 2.13
N LEU A 61 25.71 -26.24 3.35
CA LEU A 61 24.95 -26.57 4.53
C LEU A 61 24.21 -25.36 5.08
N ASN A 62 22.90 -25.48 5.24
CA ASN A 62 22.05 -24.48 5.90
C ASN A 62 21.37 -25.13 7.12
N LEU A 63 21.63 -24.59 8.31
CA LEU A 63 21.11 -25.08 9.60
C LEU A 63 20.03 -24.16 10.21
N GLU A 64 19.39 -23.31 9.40
CA GLU A 64 18.38 -22.36 9.87
C GLU A 64 17.06 -23.03 10.26
N ASN A 65 16.70 -24.13 9.61
CA ASN A 65 15.48 -24.89 9.94
C ASN A 65 15.64 -26.38 9.58
N VAL A 66 14.79 -27.22 10.16
CA VAL A 66 14.89 -28.68 10.03
C VAL A 66 14.72 -29.14 8.58
N SER A 67 13.77 -28.57 7.84
CA SER A 67 13.48 -29.01 6.46
C SER A 67 14.63 -28.73 5.49
N VAL A 68 15.40 -27.67 5.74
CA VAL A 68 16.57 -27.32 4.91
C VAL A 68 17.80 -28.11 5.32
N MET A 69 18.05 -28.31 6.63
CA MET A 69 19.20 -29.10 7.08
C MET A 69 19.12 -30.56 6.66
N MET A 70 17.89 -31.11 6.54
CA MET A 70 17.67 -32.47 6.03
C MET A 70 18.01 -32.64 4.54
N LYS A 71 18.21 -31.55 3.79
CA LYS A 71 18.71 -31.61 2.40
C LYS A 71 20.21 -31.94 2.34
N GLY A 72 20.89 -31.85 3.48
CA GLY A 72 22.31 -32.18 3.60
C GLY A 72 23.27 -31.06 3.15
N SER A 73 24.48 -31.44 2.80
CA SER A 73 25.59 -30.59 2.38
C SER A 73 26.26 -31.12 1.09
N ASP A 74 27.32 -30.46 0.63
CA ASP A 74 28.18 -31.01 -0.46
C ASP A 74 28.79 -32.38 -0.10
N SER A 75 28.84 -32.73 1.19
CA SER A 75 29.34 -34.02 1.71
C SER A 75 28.23 -35.08 1.87
N GLY A 76 26.98 -34.80 1.50
CA GLY A 76 25.84 -35.68 1.67
C GLY A 76 24.97 -35.36 2.89
N GLU A 77 24.26 -36.37 3.39
CA GLU A 77 23.42 -36.24 4.60
C GLU A 77 24.26 -35.86 5.83
N VAL A 78 23.81 -34.81 6.54
CA VAL A 78 24.51 -34.34 7.76
C VAL A 78 23.79 -34.73 9.04
N ILE A 79 22.51 -35.12 8.96
CA ILE A 79 21.70 -35.65 10.03
C ILE A 79 21.08 -36.97 9.58
N VAL A 80 21.32 -38.04 10.31
CA VAL A 80 20.66 -39.35 10.14
C VAL A 80 19.59 -39.45 11.23
N PRO A 81 18.29 -39.26 10.92
CA PRO A 81 17.25 -39.31 11.93
C PRO A 81 17.21 -40.64 12.65
N GLY A 82 17.23 -40.61 13.99
CA GLY A 82 17.27 -41.82 14.83
C GLY A 82 18.67 -42.31 15.18
N ASN A 83 19.72 -41.72 14.57
CA ASN A 83 21.11 -42.12 14.83
C ASN A 83 22.07 -40.93 14.89
N ALA A 84 22.37 -40.46 16.07
CA ALA A 84 23.31 -39.37 16.29
C ALA A 84 24.77 -39.77 16.02
N GLU A 85 25.14 -41.02 16.21
CA GLU A 85 26.51 -41.54 16.01
C GLU A 85 26.92 -41.61 14.53
N ASP A 86 25.94 -41.60 13.59
CA ASP A 86 26.16 -41.50 12.16
C ASP A 86 25.85 -40.12 11.60
N SER A 87 25.46 -39.17 12.47
CA SER A 87 25.10 -37.79 12.08
C SER A 87 26.31 -36.87 12.11
N LEU A 88 26.77 -36.42 10.94
CA LEU A 88 27.97 -35.60 10.80
C LEU A 88 27.86 -34.28 11.60
N VAL A 89 26.68 -33.68 11.69
CA VAL A 89 26.47 -32.47 12.49
C VAL A 89 26.75 -32.66 13.97
N PHE A 90 26.42 -33.85 14.51
CA PHE A 90 26.72 -34.19 15.88
C PHE A 90 28.20 -34.53 16.10
N LEU A 91 28.78 -35.39 15.22
CA LEU A 91 30.18 -35.80 15.30
C LEU A 91 31.14 -34.62 15.26
N GLN A 92 30.91 -33.69 14.32
CA GLN A 92 31.71 -32.47 14.23
C GLN A 92 31.49 -31.51 15.41
N ALA A 93 30.27 -31.36 15.91
CA ALA A 93 30.00 -30.52 17.08
C ALA A 93 30.58 -31.11 18.37
N ALA A 94 30.68 -32.44 18.48
CA ALA A 94 31.28 -33.18 19.60
C ALA A 94 32.81 -33.34 19.48
N HIS A 95 33.43 -32.85 18.43
CA HIS A 95 34.87 -32.98 18.12
C HIS A 95 35.31 -34.45 17.98
N GLN A 96 34.46 -35.28 17.39
CA GLN A 96 34.73 -36.71 17.17
C GLN A 96 35.23 -37.00 15.75
N GLU A 97 35.32 -35.95 14.90
CA GLU A 97 35.88 -35.97 13.54
C GLU A 97 37.12 -35.09 13.45
N GLU A 98 37.98 -35.37 12.44
CA GLU A 98 39.18 -34.54 12.20
C GLU A 98 38.84 -33.07 11.93
N GLU A 99 37.80 -32.83 11.18
CA GLU A 99 37.24 -31.46 10.97
C GLU A 99 36.07 -31.23 11.93
N PHE A 100 36.28 -30.41 12.94
CA PHE A 100 35.25 -30.13 13.94
C PHE A 100 34.70 -28.70 13.85
N MET A 101 33.48 -28.52 14.34
CA MET A 101 32.71 -27.28 14.26
C MET A 101 32.21 -26.84 15.65
N PRO A 102 32.28 -25.55 15.97
CA PRO A 102 32.91 -24.46 15.20
C PRO A 102 34.47 -24.56 15.30
N PRO A 103 35.20 -24.13 14.25
CA PRO A 103 36.65 -24.17 14.26
C PRO A 103 37.24 -23.18 15.29
N PRO A 104 38.43 -23.47 15.88
CA PRO A 104 39.00 -22.73 17.01
C PRO A 104 39.22 -21.22 16.77
N LYS A 105 39.46 -20.83 15.53
CA LYS A 105 39.64 -19.43 15.09
C LYS A 105 38.57 -19.04 14.07
N ASN A 106 37.29 -19.01 14.48
CA ASN A 106 36.23 -18.57 13.60
C ASN A 106 35.97 -17.06 13.73
N LYS A 107 35.72 -16.41 12.60
CA LYS A 107 35.49 -14.95 12.54
C LYS A 107 34.20 -14.50 13.26
N SER A 108 33.31 -15.42 13.55
CA SER A 108 32.00 -15.16 14.18
C SER A 108 32.03 -15.28 15.69
N ASN A 109 33.18 -15.65 16.30
CA ASN A 109 33.34 -15.97 17.71
C ASN A 109 32.29 -16.99 18.22
N ALA A 110 31.83 -17.88 17.34
CA ALA A 110 30.90 -18.94 17.71
C ALA A 110 31.53 -19.92 18.70
N PRO A 111 30.95 -20.12 19.89
CA PRO A 111 31.51 -21.00 20.94
C PRO A 111 31.21 -22.46 20.64
N ASN A 112 32.03 -23.34 21.19
CA ASN A 112 31.74 -24.78 21.23
C ASN A 112 30.44 -25.06 22.01
N LEU A 113 29.78 -26.15 21.68
CA LEU A 113 28.60 -26.60 22.41
C LEU A 113 29.02 -27.07 23.82
N SER A 114 28.23 -26.72 24.82
CA SER A 114 28.42 -27.23 26.17
C SER A 114 28.04 -28.73 26.28
N PRO A 115 28.51 -29.45 27.30
CA PRO A 115 28.17 -30.86 27.53
C PRO A 115 26.66 -31.16 27.54
N LYS A 116 25.86 -30.22 28.04
CA LYS A 116 24.40 -30.31 28.06
C LYS A 116 23.79 -30.11 26.68
N GLU A 117 24.28 -29.12 25.92
CA GLU A 117 23.82 -28.83 24.55
C GLU A 117 24.13 -29.99 23.59
N LEU A 118 25.31 -30.61 23.73
CA LEU A 118 25.66 -31.83 22.99
C LEU A 118 24.72 -32.99 23.32
N ALA A 119 24.40 -33.20 24.61
CA ALA A 119 23.47 -34.24 25.01
C ALA A 119 22.04 -33.99 24.49
N LEU A 120 21.56 -32.76 24.49
CA LEU A 120 20.27 -32.38 23.86
C LEU A 120 20.27 -32.62 22.35
N LEU A 121 21.33 -32.24 21.66
CA LEU A 121 21.46 -32.45 20.20
C LEU A 121 21.46 -33.96 19.89
N LYS A 122 22.22 -34.75 20.62
CA LYS A 122 22.26 -36.23 20.52
C LYS A 122 20.88 -36.83 20.71
N LEU A 123 20.18 -36.42 21.78
CA LEU A 123 18.87 -36.95 22.12
C LEU A 123 17.82 -36.57 21.08
N TRP A 124 17.83 -35.35 20.59
CA TRP A 124 16.93 -34.87 19.52
C TRP A 124 17.10 -35.68 18.24
N ILE A 125 18.33 -35.89 17.80
CA ILE A 125 18.64 -36.72 16.62
C ILE A 125 18.15 -38.14 16.83
N ASN A 126 18.45 -38.75 17.96
CA ASN A 126 18.02 -40.14 18.30
C ASN A 126 16.49 -40.27 18.40
N GLN A 127 15.77 -39.19 18.72
CA GLN A 127 14.31 -39.13 18.70
C GLN A 127 13.72 -38.88 17.29
N GLY A 128 14.58 -38.89 16.26
CA GLY A 128 14.19 -38.82 14.87
C GLY A 128 14.33 -37.40 14.28
N ALA A 129 15.03 -36.48 14.94
CA ALA A 129 15.32 -35.12 14.48
C ALA A 129 14.05 -34.37 14.00
N LYS A 130 12.97 -34.54 14.73
CA LYS A 130 11.64 -34.02 14.34
C LYS A 130 11.55 -32.52 14.59
N ASP A 131 10.87 -31.82 13.67
CA ASP A 131 10.44 -30.46 13.88
C ASP A 131 9.21 -30.43 14.80
N ASP A 132 9.11 -29.43 15.67
CA ASP A 132 7.98 -29.31 16.61
C ASP A 132 6.66 -28.97 15.94
N ASP A 133 6.67 -28.61 14.66
CA ASP A 133 5.47 -28.31 13.88
C ASP A 133 4.48 -29.49 13.81
N THR A 134 4.97 -30.73 14.02
CA THR A 134 4.09 -31.90 14.12
C THR A 134 3.42 -32.03 15.49
N ILE A 135 3.95 -31.34 16.54
CA ILE A 135 3.41 -31.39 17.92
C ILE A 135 2.58 -30.14 18.23
N ALA A 136 2.87 -29.01 17.60
CA ALA A 136 2.16 -27.73 17.80
C ALA A 136 0.77 -27.67 17.15
N ALA A 137 0.45 -28.61 16.24
CA ALA A 137 -0.79 -28.57 15.45
C ALA A 137 -2.09 -28.84 16.25
N GLU A 138 -2.02 -29.26 17.52
CA GLU A 138 -3.20 -29.59 18.30
C GLU A 138 -3.47 -28.75 19.55
N LYS A 139 -2.64 -27.76 19.88
CA LYS A 139 -2.98 -26.85 20.97
C LYS A 139 -4.09 -25.90 20.53
N LYS A 140 -5.34 -26.14 20.99
CA LYS A 140 -6.44 -25.18 20.85
C LYS A 140 -5.99 -23.85 21.44
N VAL A 141 -5.85 -22.83 20.59
CA VAL A 141 -5.50 -21.48 21.02
C VAL A 141 -6.77 -20.84 21.58
N ASN A 142 -6.76 -20.58 22.90
CA ASN A 142 -7.81 -19.84 23.56
C ASN A 142 -7.34 -18.42 23.85
N PHE A 143 -8.05 -17.43 23.32
CA PHE A 143 -7.82 -16.04 23.63
C PHE A 143 -8.73 -15.60 24.78
N ALA A 144 -8.17 -14.95 25.79
CA ALA A 144 -8.93 -14.17 26.73
C ALA A 144 -9.44 -12.89 26.02
N ALA A 145 -10.60 -12.37 26.46
CA ALA A 145 -11.10 -11.10 25.96
C ALA A 145 -10.05 -9.99 26.17
N MET A 146 -9.75 -9.25 25.10
CA MET A 146 -8.84 -8.12 25.20
C MET A 146 -9.50 -7.01 26.04
N SER A 147 -8.74 -6.38 26.92
CA SER A 147 -9.25 -5.27 27.72
C SER A 147 -9.59 -4.09 26.83
N GLU A 148 -10.76 -3.46 27.05
CA GLU A 148 -11.16 -2.23 26.36
C GLU A 148 -10.19 -1.05 26.59
N LYS A 149 -9.30 -1.17 27.58
CA LYS A 149 -8.23 -0.19 27.84
C LYS A 149 -7.08 -0.27 26.84
N VAL A 150 -6.98 -1.33 26.04
CA VAL A 150 -5.98 -1.44 24.97
C VAL A 150 -6.48 -0.68 23.75
N ASN A 151 -6.12 0.58 23.67
CA ASN A 151 -6.59 1.51 22.65
C ASN A 151 -5.48 2.06 21.74
N ALA A 152 -4.21 1.67 21.94
CA ALA A 152 -3.12 2.09 21.06
C ALA A 152 -3.44 1.75 19.60
N ILE A 153 -3.08 2.64 18.67
CA ILE A 153 -3.27 2.45 17.24
C ILE A 153 -2.04 1.73 16.70
N TYR A 154 -2.19 0.46 16.33
CA TYR A 154 -1.10 -0.39 15.82
C TYR A 154 -0.97 -0.38 14.31
N SER A 155 -2.05 -0.09 13.59
CA SER A 155 -2.07 -0.04 12.13
C SER A 155 -2.98 1.07 11.62
N VAL A 156 -2.57 1.71 10.52
CA VAL A 156 -3.32 2.80 9.86
C VAL A 156 -3.29 2.58 8.35
N ALA A 157 -4.42 2.80 7.69
CA ALA A 157 -4.51 2.80 6.23
C ALA A 157 -5.40 3.94 5.73
N VAL A 158 -4.97 4.61 4.66
CA VAL A 158 -5.72 5.67 3.97
C VAL A 158 -6.33 5.09 2.69
N SER A 159 -7.61 5.36 2.43
CA SER A 159 -8.27 4.93 1.19
C SER A 159 -7.69 5.63 -0.04
N PRO A 160 -7.73 4.99 -1.24
CA PRO A 160 -7.10 5.54 -2.44
C PRO A 160 -7.72 6.85 -2.94
N ASP A 161 -8.97 7.13 -2.55
CA ASP A 161 -9.71 8.35 -2.87
C ASP A 161 -9.62 9.43 -1.78
N ASN A 162 -8.86 9.19 -0.70
CA ASN A 162 -8.71 10.06 0.47
C ASN A 162 -9.99 10.27 1.29
N GLN A 163 -11.05 9.51 1.04
CA GLN A 163 -12.33 9.68 1.74
C GLN A 163 -12.32 9.05 3.13
N TYR A 164 -11.53 7.96 3.32
CA TYR A 164 -11.56 7.17 4.54
C TYR A 164 -10.16 6.92 5.09
N VAL A 165 -10.09 6.86 6.42
CA VAL A 165 -8.93 6.34 7.15
C VAL A 165 -9.41 5.24 8.10
N ALA A 166 -8.74 4.08 8.00
CA ALA A 166 -8.93 2.98 8.92
C ALA A 166 -7.83 2.98 10.00
N ALA A 167 -8.19 2.79 11.26
CA ALA A 167 -7.28 2.70 12.39
C ALA A 167 -7.53 1.41 13.19
N GLY A 168 -6.53 0.55 13.27
CA GLY A 168 -6.55 -0.67 14.09
C GLY A 168 -6.17 -0.34 15.53
N ARG A 169 -7.15 -0.35 16.45
CA ARG A 169 -6.99 -0.10 17.88
C ARG A 169 -7.17 -1.39 18.65
N GLY A 170 -6.08 -1.94 19.18
CA GLY A 170 -6.12 -3.29 19.74
C GLY A 170 -6.69 -4.28 18.75
N ASN A 171 -7.79 -4.95 19.07
CA ASN A 171 -8.48 -5.92 18.21
C ASN A 171 -9.67 -5.34 17.44
N ARG A 172 -9.86 -4.01 17.44
CA ARG A 172 -10.94 -3.27 16.80
C ARG A 172 -10.41 -2.44 15.63
N ILE A 173 -11.27 -2.19 14.64
CA ILE A 173 -10.97 -1.32 13.50
C ILE A 173 -11.98 -0.20 13.49
N PHE A 174 -11.52 1.03 13.61
CA PHE A 174 -12.34 2.23 13.52
C PHE A 174 -12.20 2.86 12.14
N MET A 175 -13.33 3.25 11.58
CA MET A 175 -13.38 3.97 10.31
C MET A 175 -13.68 5.44 10.55
N TYR A 176 -12.97 6.31 9.84
CA TYR A 176 -13.16 7.76 9.89
C TYR A 176 -13.35 8.31 8.49
N HIS A 177 -14.30 9.23 8.35
CA HIS A 177 -14.50 9.99 7.13
C HIS A 177 -13.57 11.20 7.12
N THR A 178 -12.57 11.19 6.26
CA THR A 178 -11.48 12.18 6.24
C THR A 178 -11.96 13.62 5.98
N PRO A 179 -12.87 13.89 5.00
CA PRO A 179 -13.32 15.27 4.77
C PRO A 179 -14.02 15.91 5.95
N THR A 180 -14.88 15.16 6.66
CA THR A 180 -15.68 15.69 7.77
C THR A 180 -15.04 15.45 9.14
N GLY A 181 -14.01 14.61 9.23
CA GLY A 181 -13.41 14.20 10.51
C GLY A 181 -14.30 13.34 11.40
N LYS A 182 -15.43 12.83 10.88
CA LYS A 182 -16.38 12.04 11.67
C LYS A 182 -15.97 10.58 11.77
N SER A 183 -16.20 10.00 12.98
CA SER A 183 -16.15 8.55 13.16
C SER A 183 -17.38 7.91 12.50
N LEU A 184 -17.13 6.88 11.69
CA LEU A 184 -18.18 6.05 11.06
C LEU A 184 -18.49 4.79 11.88
N GLY A 185 -17.77 4.59 13.02
CA GLY A 185 -17.94 3.44 13.90
C GLY A 185 -16.88 2.36 13.71
N GLU A 186 -17.18 1.19 14.26
CA GLU A 186 -16.30 0.03 14.27
C GLU A 186 -16.69 -1.00 13.20
N LEU A 187 -15.69 -1.63 12.59
CA LEU A 187 -15.91 -2.80 11.75
C LEU A 187 -16.10 -4.04 12.62
N VAL A 188 -17.21 -4.73 12.45
CA VAL A 188 -17.61 -5.83 13.32
C VAL A 188 -17.67 -7.16 12.58
N ASP A 189 -16.96 -8.15 13.10
CA ASP A 189 -17.18 -9.55 12.75
C ASP A 189 -18.21 -10.16 13.71
N THR A 190 -19.42 -10.36 13.23
CA THR A 190 -20.55 -10.84 14.04
C THR A 190 -20.32 -12.23 14.65
N GLU A 191 -19.46 -13.05 14.07
CA GLU A 191 -19.10 -14.38 14.63
C GLU A 191 -18.22 -14.28 15.89
N LEU A 192 -17.55 -13.13 16.11
CA LEU A 192 -16.70 -12.88 17.27
C LEU A 192 -17.44 -12.22 18.44
N LYS A 193 -18.75 -11.97 18.33
CA LYS A 193 -19.57 -11.37 19.39
C LYS A 193 -19.44 -12.21 20.68
N GLY A 194 -18.93 -11.62 21.74
CA GLY A 194 -18.65 -12.28 23.01
C GLY A 194 -17.31 -13.03 23.10
N LYS A 195 -16.46 -13.00 22.04
CA LYS A 195 -15.12 -13.64 22.01
C LYS A 195 -13.96 -12.66 22.07
N GLY A 196 -14.15 -11.48 22.66
CA GLY A 196 -13.06 -10.56 22.95
C GLY A 196 -12.65 -9.58 21.87
N GLY A 197 -13.43 -9.41 20.80
CA GLY A 197 -13.13 -8.39 19.80
C GLY A 197 -14.22 -8.18 18.79
N SER A 198 -14.27 -6.98 18.21
CA SER A 198 -15.24 -6.63 17.17
C SER A 198 -14.74 -7.03 15.78
N ALA A 199 -13.48 -6.78 15.45
CA ALA A 199 -12.90 -7.11 14.15
C ALA A 199 -12.05 -8.40 14.19
N HIS A 200 -11.18 -8.53 15.19
CA HIS A 200 -10.29 -9.67 15.39
C HIS A 200 -10.29 -10.13 16.85
N VAL A 201 -9.76 -11.30 17.14
CA VAL A 201 -9.59 -11.79 18.54
C VAL A 201 -8.33 -11.24 19.19
N ASP A 202 -7.34 -10.84 18.39
CA ASP A 202 -6.04 -10.32 18.77
C ASP A 202 -5.79 -8.99 18.07
N ILE A 203 -4.65 -8.37 18.34
CA ILE A 203 -4.25 -7.08 17.76
C ILE A 203 -4.40 -7.10 16.22
N VAL A 204 -4.96 -6.02 15.68
CA VAL A 204 -4.98 -5.73 14.26
C VAL A 204 -3.60 -5.21 13.86
N GLY A 205 -2.71 -6.13 13.45
CA GLY A 205 -1.31 -5.85 13.17
C GLY A 205 -1.09 -5.08 11.86
N SER A 206 -2.03 -5.21 10.92
CA SER A 206 -1.91 -4.60 9.60
C SER A 206 -3.25 -4.23 8.99
N LEU A 207 -3.26 -3.14 8.23
CA LEU A 207 -4.36 -2.64 7.42
C LEU A 207 -3.84 -2.22 6.06
N ALA A 208 -4.58 -2.49 4.99
CA ALA A 208 -4.25 -2.03 3.64
C ALA A 208 -5.52 -1.83 2.82
N PHE A 209 -5.59 -0.76 2.02
CA PHE A 209 -6.63 -0.57 1.01
C PHE A 209 -6.11 -1.00 -0.37
N ASN A 210 -6.97 -1.61 -1.17
CA ASN A 210 -6.70 -1.80 -2.60
C ASN A 210 -7.10 -0.57 -3.43
N SER A 211 -6.86 -0.64 -4.76
CA SER A 211 -7.23 0.44 -5.69
C SER A 211 -8.74 0.72 -5.77
N ASP A 212 -9.58 -0.24 -5.42
CA ASP A 212 -11.04 -0.19 -5.52
C ASP A 212 -11.71 0.20 -4.20
N GLY A 213 -10.89 0.54 -3.17
CA GLY A 213 -11.36 0.95 -1.85
C GLY A 213 -11.72 -0.20 -0.91
N GLN A 214 -11.40 -1.45 -1.23
CA GLN A 214 -11.59 -2.59 -0.32
C GLN A 214 -10.47 -2.61 0.72
N LEU A 215 -10.83 -2.78 2.00
CA LEU A 215 -9.88 -2.85 3.12
C LEU A 215 -9.54 -4.30 3.47
N ALA A 216 -8.25 -4.60 3.60
CA ALA A 216 -7.77 -5.84 4.22
C ALA A 216 -7.26 -5.57 5.64
N SER A 217 -7.53 -6.48 6.55
CA SER A 217 -7.01 -6.45 7.92
C SER A 217 -6.39 -7.78 8.31
N GLY A 218 -5.21 -7.73 8.95
CA GLY A 218 -4.47 -8.89 9.44
C GLY A 218 -4.58 -9.06 10.95
N GLY A 219 -4.88 -10.29 11.37
CA GLY A 219 -4.94 -10.69 12.77
C GLY A 219 -4.27 -12.04 13.00
N PHE A 220 -4.57 -12.69 14.11
CA PHE A 220 -4.03 -14.02 14.41
C PHE A 220 -4.65 -15.08 13.51
N ARG A 221 -3.85 -15.68 12.65
CA ARG A 221 -4.21 -16.76 11.70
C ARG A 221 -5.37 -16.43 10.76
N ASN A 222 -5.67 -15.17 10.53
CA ASN A 222 -6.68 -14.78 9.57
C ASN A 222 -6.42 -13.42 8.93
N ILE A 223 -6.95 -13.29 7.72
CA ILE A 223 -7.08 -12.03 7.00
C ILE A 223 -8.57 -11.82 6.77
N LYS A 224 -9.04 -10.60 6.97
CA LYS A 224 -10.42 -10.20 6.71
C LYS A 224 -10.45 -9.11 5.66
N LEU A 225 -11.35 -9.27 4.70
CA LEU A 225 -11.60 -8.29 3.64
C LEU A 225 -12.94 -7.62 3.92
N TRP A 226 -12.91 -6.30 3.96
CA TRP A 226 -14.05 -5.44 4.24
C TRP A 226 -14.35 -4.61 3.02
N GLN A 227 -15.64 -4.47 2.70
CA GLN A 227 -16.08 -3.70 1.55
C GLN A 227 -17.12 -2.68 1.99
N GLN A 228 -17.03 -1.47 1.45
CA GLN A 228 -18.07 -0.47 1.62
C GLN A 228 -19.35 -0.98 0.97
N ALA A 229 -20.46 -0.96 1.71
CA ALA A 229 -21.77 -1.27 1.16
C ALA A 229 -22.26 -0.12 0.28
N ASP A 230 -23.05 -0.45 -0.72
CA ASP A 230 -23.86 0.57 -1.40
C ASP A 230 -24.77 1.25 -0.37
N PRO A 231 -25.12 2.53 -0.55
CA PRO A 231 -26.11 3.20 0.29
C PRO A 231 -27.40 2.38 0.36
N ASP A 232 -27.94 2.22 1.56
CA ASP A 232 -29.15 1.43 1.77
C ASP A 232 -30.38 2.15 1.22
N LEU A 233 -31.10 1.54 0.31
CA LEU A 233 -32.44 1.98 -0.09
C LEU A 233 -33.43 1.65 1.02
N VAL A 234 -33.73 2.64 1.86
CA VAL A 234 -34.62 2.47 3.02
C VAL A 234 -36.07 2.29 2.59
N TYR A 235 -36.49 3.03 1.57
CA TYR A 235 -37.85 3.02 1.07
C TYR A 235 -37.88 3.35 -0.43
N ASP A 236 -38.52 2.48 -1.22
CA ASP A 236 -38.88 2.71 -2.63
C ASP A 236 -40.40 2.98 -2.64
N ALA A 237 -40.77 4.25 -2.76
CA ALA A 237 -42.17 4.62 -2.68
C ALA A 237 -42.89 4.26 -4.00
N GLU A 238 -44.21 4.09 -3.90
CA GLU A 238 -45.04 3.97 -5.11
C GLU A 238 -44.75 5.16 -6.05
N PRO A 239 -44.53 4.90 -7.36
CA PRO A 239 -44.31 5.96 -8.32
C PRO A 239 -45.44 7.01 -8.28
N VAL A 240 -45.06 8.27 -8.50
CA VAL A 240 -46.05 9.33 -8.69
C VAL A 240 -46.58 9.28 -10.12
N ASP A 241 -47.81 9.70 -10.28
CA ASP A 241 -48.50 9.62 -11.61
C ASP A 241 -47.84 10.57 -12.64
N ASN A 242 -47.31 11.68 -12.15
CA ASN A 242 -46.69 12.74 -12.95
C ASN A 242 -45.29 13.07 -12.42
N VAL A 243 -44.53 13.89 -13.17
CA VAL A 243 -43.15 14.26 -12.79
C VAL A 243 -43.16 15.04 -11.48
N PRO A 244 -42.47 14.58 -10.41
CA PRO A 244 -42.34 15.31 -9.16
C PRO A 244 -41.42 16.53 -9.37
N LEU A 245 -41.78 17.67 -8.78
CA LEU A 245 -41.04 18.91 -8.94
C LEU A 245 -40.42 19.39 -7.62
N VAL A 246 -41.09 19.16 -6.51
CA VAL A 246 -40.70 19.64 -5.18
C VAL A 246 -40.90 18.55 -4.13
N ALA A 247 -40.14 18.63 -3.05
CA ALA A 247 -40.28 17.75 -1.91
C ALA A 247 -40.18 18.53 -0.59
N GLY A 248 -40.82 18.03 0.45
CA GLY A 248 -40.79 18.58 1.78
C GLY A 248 -40.78 17.49 2.84
N VAL A 249 -40.35 17.83 4.04
CA VAL A 249 -40.29 16.91 5.19
C VAL A 249 -40.76 17.63 6.44
N SER A 250 -41.43 16.89 7.32
CA SER A 250 -41.82 17.40 8.64
C SER A 250 -40.65 17.50 9.63
N SER A 251 -40.75 18.36 10.60
CA SER A 251 -39.68 18.60 11.61
C SER A 251 -39.31 17.35 12.40
N ASP A 252 -40.29 16.45 12.61
CA ASP A 252 -40.09 15.14 13.30
C ASP A 252 -39.55 14.05 12.41
N SER A 253 -39.43 14.33 11.10
CA SER A 253 -38.97 13.35 10.08
C SER A 253 -39.92 12.15 9.83
N GLU A 254 -41.18 12.25 10.29
CA GLU A 254 -42.18 11.19 10.12
C GLU A 254 -42.96 11.30 8.80
N LEU A 255 -43.09 12.52 8.28
CA LEU A 255 -43.87 12.81 7.08
C LEU A 255 -42.98 13.34 5.97
N PHE A 256 -43.15 12.78 4.79
CA PHE A 256 -42.50 13.25 3.57
C PHE A 256 -43.57 13.62 2.55
N SER A 257 -43.40 14.72 1.84
CA SER A 257 -44.35 15.15 0.82
C SER A 257 -43.65 15.43 -0.49
N VAL A 258 -44.36 15.17 -1.57
CA VAL A 258 -43.91 15.45 -2.94
C VAL A 258 -45.05 16.09 -3.74
N GLY A 259 -44.77 17.21 -4.39
CA GLY A 259 -45.68 17.90 -5.29
C GLY A 259 -45.27 17.70 -6.75
N ASP A 260 -46.25 17.46 -7.63
CA ASP A 260 -45.99 17.14 -9.03
C ASP A 260 -46.45 18.27 -10.03
N GLU A 261 -46.16 18.04 -11.30
CA GLU A 261 -46.52 18.99 -12.39
C GLU A 261 -48.01 19.13 -12.66
N SER A 262 -48.83 18.18 -12.16
CA SER A 262 -50.30 18.19 -12.34
C SER A 262 -51.06 18.89 -11.23
N GLY A 263 -50.37 19.35 -10.18
CA GLY A 263 -50.98 19.92 -8.98
C GLY A 263 -51.33 18.90 -7.91
N SER A 264 -50.90 17.67 -8.02
CA SER A 264 -51.13 16.59 -7.03
C SER A 264 -50.01 16.63 -5.98
N ILE A 265 -50.37 16.33 -4.72
CA ILE A 265 -49.47 16.25 -3.57
C ILE A 265 -49.62 14.86 -2.97
N LYS A 266 -48.56 14.10 -2.92
CA LYS A 266 -48.48 12.83 -2.19
C LYS A 266 -47.70 13.00 -0.89
N VAL A 267 -48.30 12.49 0.21
CA VAL A 267 -47.67 12.47 1.55
C VAL A 267 -47.41 11.03 1.94
N TYR A 268 -46.19 10.74 2.26
CA TYR A 268 -45.72 9.43 2.71
C TYR A 268 -45.50 9.46 4.21
N ILE A 269 -46.11 8.52 4.95
CA ILE A 269 -45.98 8.37 6.41
C ILE A 269 -44.95 7.28 6.68
N SER A 270 -43.79 7.64 7.25
CA SER A 270 -42.63 6.76 7.37
C SER A 270 -42.91 5.44 8.10
N GLU A 271 -43.57 5.50 9.27
CA GLU A 271 -43.79 4.32 10.10
C GLU A 271 -44.81 3.34 9.48
N SER A 272 -45.95 3.86 8.99
CA SER A 272 -47.05 3.03 8.49
C SER A 272 -46.92 2.65 7.01
N LYS A 273 -45.92 3.22 6.29
CA LYS A 273 -45.76 3.14 4.82
C LYS A 273 -47.05 3.55 4.07
N LYS A 274 -47.92 4.35 4.70
CA LYS A 274 -49.18 4.79 4.14
C LYS A 274 -48.96 6.01 3.25
N VAL A 275 -49.62 6.07 2.11
CA VAL A 275 -49.58 7.21 1.19
C VAL A 275 -50.93 7.89 1.17
N VAL A 276 -50.95 9.21 1.30
CA VAL A 276 -52.15 10.05 1.21
C VAL A 276 -51.97 11.00 0.03
N THR A 277 -52.96 11.04 -0.90
CA THR A 277 -52.86 11.90 -2.09
C THR A 277 -53.91 12.98 -2.02
N PHE A 278 -53.50 14.23 -2.33
CA PHE A 278 -54.36 15.40 -2.41
C PHE A 278 -54.28 16.02 -3.81
N LYS A 279 -55.37 16.57 -4.30
CA LYS A 279 -55.40 17.31 -5.57
C LYS A 279 -56.09 18.68 -5.39
N ASP A 280 -55.39 19.54 -4.63
CA ASP A 280 -55.94 20.87 -4.26
C ASP A 280 -55.56 21.95 -5.28
N HIS A 281 -54.66 21.66 -6.20
CA HIS A 281 -54.21 22.55 -7.26
C HIS A 281 -54.46 21.98 -8.65
N VAL A 282 -54.56 22.84 -9.63
CA VAL A 282 -54.79 22.48 -11.05
C VAL A 282 -53.56 22.71 -11.94
N THR A 283 -52.50 23.27 -11.36
CA THR A 283 -51.25 23.59 -12.03
C THR A 283 -50.08 23.06 -11.21
N ALA A 284 -48.86 23.07 -11.80
CA ALA A 284 -47.66 22.57 -11.20
C ALA A 284 -47.38 23.09 -9.79
N ILE A 285 -47.08 22.20 -8.86
CA ILE A 285 -46.71 22.54 -7.50
C ILE A 285 -45.29 23.12 -7.50
N THR A 286 -45.09 24.29 -6.89
CA THR A 286 -43.82 25.01 -6.81
C THR A 286 -43.18 25.01 -5.42
N GLY A 287 -43.94 24.54 -4.41
CA GLY A 287 -43.45 24.38 -3.06
C GLY A 287 -44.40 23.49 -2.24
N VAL A 288 -43.87 22.68 -1.34
CA VAL A 288 -44.58 21.88 -0.38
C VAL A 288 -43.82 21.85 0.94
N GLY A 289 -44.51 21.95 2.08
CA GLY A 289 -43.92 21.93 3.39
C GLY A 289 -44.92 21.67 4.48
N PHE A 290 -44.47 21.56 5.74
CA PHE A 290 -45.28 21.29 6.91
C PHE A 290 -45.22 22.45 7.87
N GLY A 291 -46.39 22.93 8.29
CA GLY A 291 -46.58 23.96 9.30
C GLY A 291 -46.91 23.38 10.67
N VAL A 292 -47.16 24.27 11.62
CA VAL A 292 -47.56 23.90 13.02
C VAL A 292 -48.83 23.05 12.97
N GLY A 293 -48.93 22.06 13.87
CA GLY A 293 -50.09 21.19 14.02
C GLY A 293 -50.25 20.13 12.94
N GLY A 294 -49.23 19.89 12.13
CA GLY A 294 -49.23 18.87 11.07
C GLY A 294 -49.98 19.31 9.79
N ASN A 295 -50.15 20.60 9.59
CA ASN A 295 -50.71 21.17 8.39
C ASN A 295 -49.72 21.01 7.23
N ILE A 296 -50.16 20.50 6.06
CA ILE A 296 -49.41 20.56 4.83
C ILE A 296 -49.75 21.84 4.07
N ILE A 297 -48.73 22.58 3.70
CA ILE A 297 -48.84 23.82 2.90
C ILE A 297 -48.29 23.52 1.51
N ALA A 298 -48.98 23.95 0.49
CA ALA A 298 -48.53 23.85 -0.87
C ALA A 298 -48.74 25.14 -1.64
N THR A 299 -47.88 25.36 -2.63
CA THR A 299 -47.98 26.50 -3.56
C THR A 299 -47.95 26.03 -5.00
N SER A 300 -48.59 26.72 -5.90
CA SER A 300 -48.59 26.42 -7.34
C SER A 300 -48.20 27.63 -8.19
N ILE A 301 -47.77 27.34 -9.41
CA ILE A 301 -47.22 28.33 -10.34
C ILE A 301 -48.23 29.43 -10.70
N ASP A 302 -49.52 29.17 -10.63
CA ASP A 302 -50.60 30.13 -10.92
C ASP A 302 -50.93 31.05 -9.72
N GLY A 303 -50.14 31.01 -8.65
CA GLY A 303 -50.23 31.90 -7.52
C GLY A 303 -51.14 31.43 -6.37
N PHE A 304 -51.65 30.17 -6.39
CA PHE A 304 -52.42 29.64 -5.30
C PHE A 304 -51.54 29.09 -4.17
N VAL A 305 -51.97 29.35 -2.93
CA VAL A 305 -51.42 28.76 -1.68
C VAL A 305 -52.56 27.98 -1.03
N SER A 306 -52.30 26.74 -0.63
CA SER A 306 -53.26 25.91 0.13
C SER A 306 -52.66 25.48 1.48
N SER A 307 -53.48 25.39 2.52
CA SER A 307 -53.13 24.78 3.82
C SER A 307 -54.19 23.78 4.21
N ARG A 308 -53.76 22.55 4.53
CA ARG A 308 -54.65 21.43 4.87
C ARG A 308 -54.08 20.61 6.02
N LYS A 309 -54.93 20.13 6.91
CA LYS A 309 -54.54 19.17 7.96
C LYS A 309 -54.60 17.73 7.44
N ILE A 310 -53.56 16.96 7.74
CA ILE A 310 -53.48 15.56 7.33
C ILE A 310 -54.42 14.72 8.20
N GLY A 311 -55.30 13.94 7.56
CA GLY A 311 -56.24 13.02 8.25
C GLY A 311 -57.64 13.56 8.52
N GLU A 312 -57.95 14.82 8.29
CA GLU A 312 -59.27 15.41 8.41
C GLU A 312 -59.93 15.58 7.02
N ALA A 313 -61.21 15.18 6.89
CA ALA A 313 -61.94 15.42 5.67
C ALA A 313 -62.33 16.92 5.59
N ALA A 314 -61.58 17.66 4.74
CA ALA A 314 -62.07 18.74 3.94
C ALA A 314 -62.20 20.17 4.50
N GLN A 315 -61.30 20.72 5.34
CA GLN A 315 -61.15 22.18 5.22
C GLN A 315 -59.78 22.54 4.67
N VAL A 316 -59.75 22.94 3.37
CA VAL A 316 -58.59 23.48 2.69
C VAL A 316 -58.72 25.00 2.76
N ALA A 317 -57.86 25.68 3.52
CA ALA A 317 -57.72 27.14 3.36
C ALA A 317 -56.95 27.41 2.05
N THR A 318 -57.45 28.28 1.19
CA THR A 318 -56.78 28.66 -0.05
C THR A 318 -56.78 30.17 -0.24
N VAL A 319 -55.66 30.69 -0.76
CA VAL A 319 -55.54 32.09 -1.15
C VAL A 319 -54.84 32.19 -2.47
N LYS A 320 -55.21 33.17 -3.32
CA LYS A 320 -54.53 33.46 -4.57
C LYS A 320 -53.77 34.76 -4.46
N LEU A 321 -52.47 34.71 -4.67
CA LEU A 321 -51.58 35.86 -4.76
C LEU A 321 -51.66 36.56 -6.11
N SER A 322 -51.25 37.79 -6.18
CA SER A 322 -51.28 38.65 -7.40
C SER A 322 -50.23 38.28 -8.43
N SER A 323 -49.29 37.42 -8.11
CA SER A 323 -48.17 37.04 -8.96
C SER A 323 -47.94 35.51 -8.88
N PRO A 324 -47.47 34.87 -9.97
CA PRO A 324 -47.06 33.49 -9.93
C PRO A 324 -46.04 33.20 -8.83
N ILE A 325 -46.12 32.02 -8.17
CA ILE A 325 -45.23 31.61 -7.12
C ILE A 325 -44.24 30.60 -7.68
N ASN A 326 -42.94 30.87 -7.54
CA ASN A 326 -41.88 29.97 -8.01
C ASN A 326 -41.20 29.14 -6.88
N ALA A 327 -41.26 29.60 -5.64
CA ALA A 327 -40.66 28.97 -4.51
C ALA A 327 -41.40 29.26 -3.20
N MET A 328 -41.27 28.39 -2.23
CA MET A 328 -41.88 28.50 -0.91
C MET A 328 -40.92 28.09 0.20
N ALA A 329 -40.98 28.72 1.34
CA ALA A 329 -40.35 28.26 2.59
C ALA A 329 -41.27 28.44 3.78
N VAL A 330 -41.38 27.45 4.67
CA VAL A 330 -42.08 27.56 5.95
C VAL A 330 -41.13 28.26 6.93
N ILE A 331 -41.62 29.26 7.63
CA ILE A 331 -40.82 30.13 8.53
C ILE A 331 -41.54 30.35 9.86
N ASN A 332 -40.87 31.00 10.81
CA ASN A 332 -41.42 31.36 12.13
C ASN A 332 -42.07 30.18 12.88
N GLY A 333 -41.28 29.16 13.17
CA GLY A 333 -41.72 27.95 13.86
C GLY A 333 -42.82 27.14 13.16
N GLY A 334 -43.07 27.41 11.88
CA GLY A 334 -44.16 26.77 11.15
C GLY A 334 -45.47 27.53 11.12
N GLU A 335 -45.54 28.76 11.68
CA GLU A 335 -46.72 29.61 11.75
C GLU A 335 -46.91 30.46 10.48
N GLN A 336 -45.87 30.64 9.68
CA GLN A 336 -45.86 31.46 8.47
C GLN A 336 -45.26 30.76 7.28
N VAL A 337 -45.63 31.19 6.07
CA VAL A 337 -45.03 30.73 4.82
C VAL A 337 -44.58 31.96 3.99
N ALA A 338 -43.33 31.90 3.56
CA ALA A 338 -42.77 32.85 2.59
C ALA A 338 -42.93 32.30 1.19
N CYS A 339 -43.50 33.12 0.28
CA CYS A 339 -43.75 32.76 -1.13
C CYS A 339 -42.89 33.68 -2.01
N GLY A 340 -41.99 33.11 -2.77
CA GLY A 340 -41.14 33.83 -3.73
C GLY A 340 -41.86 33.95 -5.08
N CYS A 341 -42.09 35.17 -5.52
CA CYS A 341 -42.94 35.46 -6.68
C CYS A 341 -42.15 35.84 -7.94
N ASP A 342 -42.83 35.79 -9.07
CA ASP A 342 -42.27 36.09 -10.38
C ASP A 342 -41.93 37.56 -10.54
N ASP A 343 -42.63 38.44 -9.81
CA ASP A 343 -42.40 39.89 -9.78
C ASP A 343 -41.20 40.32 -8.90
N GLY A 344 -40.42 39.37 -8.34
CA GLY A 344 -39.29 39.64 -7.48
C GLY A 344 -39.65 39.97 -6.03
N VAL A 345 -40.93 39.94 -5.67
CA VAL A 345 -41.42 40.21 -4.32
C VAL A 345 -41.59 38.89 -3.56
N ILE A 346 -41.21 38.91 -2.26
CA ILE A 346 -41.50 37.77 -1.40
C ILE A 346 -42.69 38.17 -0.50
N ARG A 347 -43.77 37.39 -0.60
CA ARG A 347 -44.99 37.58 0.20
C ARG A 347 -45.04 36.59 1.37
N VAL A 348 -45.24 37.07 2.57
CA VAL A 348 -45.35 36.25 3.76
C VAL A 348 -46.80 36.17 4.21
N LEU A 349 -47.28 34.92 4.40
CA LEU A 349 -48.66 34.65 4.85
C LEU A 349 -48.61 33.95 6.23
N SER A 350 -49.60 34.29 7.10
CA SER A 350 -49.93 33.54 8.29
C SER A 350 -50.67 32.26 7.97
N ILE A 351 -50.42 31.18 8.72
CA ILE A 351 -51.03 29.85 8.51
C ILE A 351 -52.10 29.50 9.51
N GLU A 352 -52.25 30.30 10.62
CA GLU A 352 -53.02 29.93 11.81
C GLU A 352 -54.52 29.64 11.56
N ALA A 353 -55.30 30.58 11.12
CA ALA A 353 -56.74 30.40 10.93
C ALA A 353 -57.20 30.67 9.48
N SER A 354 -56.51 31.55 8.78
CA SER A 354 -56.76 31.94 7.39
C SER A 354 -55.40 32.29 6.79
N LEU A 355 -55.22 31.97 5.48
CA LEU A 355 -53.99 32.33 4.77
C LEU A 355 -54.00 33.83 4.46
N GLU A 356 -53.63 34.71 5.46
CA GLU A 356 -53.58 36.14 5.31
C GLU A 356 -52.15 36.62 5.00
N GLN A 357 -52.00 37.53 4.03
CA GLN A 357 -50.69 38.15 3.74
C GLN A 357 -50.34 39.14 4.87
N VAL A 358 -49.26 38.88 5.58
CA VAL A 358 -48.78 39.70 6.69
C VAL A 358 -47.62 40.62 6.32
N HIS A 359 -46.76 40.22 5.36
CA HIS A 359 -45.63 41.04 4.91
C HIS A 359 -45.46 40.96 3.36
N GLU A 360 -44.88 42.04 2.80
CA GLU A 360 -44.41 42.16 1.45
C GLU A 360 -42.94 42.61 1.48
N LEU A 361 -42.05 41.74 1.03
CA LEU A 361 -40.62 41.97 1.09
C LEU A 361 -40.07 42.29 -0.31
N LYS A 362 -39.67 43.56 -0.51
CA LYS A 362 -39.09 44.04 -1.75
C LYS A 362 -37.57 44.05 -1.66
N GLY A 363 -36.93 43.84 -2.79
CA GLY A 363 -35.45 43.84 -2.85
C GLY A 363 -34.91 43.21 -4.11
N HIS A 364 -35.37 42.01 -4.47
CA HIS A 364 -34.97 41.41 -5.72
C HIS A 364 -35.53 42.17 -6.94
N THR A 365 -34.76 42.24 -8.03
CA THR A 365 -35.10 42.92 -9.25
C THR A 365 -35.60 41.99 -10.37
N ALA A 366 -35.58 40.68 -10.11
CA ALA A 366 -36.11 39.65 -10.98
C ALA A 366 -36.76 38.53 -10.13
N LYS A 367 -37.40 37.58 -10.80
CA LYS A 367 -38.13 36.50 -10.16
C LYS A 367 -37.33 35.80 -9.07
N VAL A 368 -37.98 35.50 -7.94
CA VAL A 368 -37.43 34.68 -6.87
C VAL A 368 -37.58 33.22 -7.26
N VAL A 369 -36.49 32.49 -7.37
CA VAL A 369 -36.48 31.11 -7.90
C VAL A 369 -36.38 30.02 -6.85
N SER A 370 -35.86 30.34 -5.65
CA SER A 370 -35.68 29.37 -4.59
C SER A 370 -35.67 30.04 -3.21
N LEU A 371 -36.25 29.38 -2.21
CA LEU A 371 -36.30 29.81 -0.81
C LEU A 371 -35.87 28.64 0.07
N SER A 372 -35.15 28.92 1.18
CA SER A 372 -34.76 27.93 2.18
C SER A 372 -34.73 28.56 3.56
N SER A 373 -35.45 27.98 4.52
CA SER A 373 -35.47 28.40 5.92
C SER A 373 -34.28 27.85 6.70
N PHE A 374 -33.90 28.48 7.83
CA PHE A 374 -32.83 28.07 8.70
C PHE A 374 -33.03 28.55 10.14
N GLY A 375 -32.20 28.00 11.02
CA GLY A 375 -32.15 28.37 12.44
C GLY A 375 -33.19 27.64 13.26
N GLU A 376 -32.98 27.72 14.59
CA GLU A 376 -33.93 27.22 15.57
C GLU A 376 -35.26 27.99 15.42
N ASP A 377 -36.39 27.28 15.43
CA ASP A 377 -37.71 27.81 15.16
C ASP A 377 -37.89 28.50 13.79
N LEU A 378 -37.04 28.17 12.78
CA LEU A 378 -37.13 28.71 11.43
C LEU A 378 -37.18 30.24 11.36
N LYS A 379 -36.46 30.95 12.26
CA LYS A 379 -36.45 32.42 12.40
C LYS A 379 -35.60 33.12 11.31
N GLY A 380 -35.08 32.41 10.33
CA GLY A 380 -34.40 32.98 9.19
C GLY A 380 -34.69 32.22 7.91
N PHE A 381 -34.50 32.89 6.78
CA PHE A 381 -34.52 32.25 5.46
C PHE A 381 -33.61 32.95 4.46
N VAL A 382 -33.19 32.22 3.43
CA VAL A 382 -32.43 32.73 2.29
C VAL A 382 -33.32 32.68 1.07
N SER A 383 -33.23 33.72 0.22
CA SER A 383 -33.87 33.77 -1.06
C SER A 383 -32.83 33.87 -2.19
N GLY A 384 -33.04 33.15 -3.26
CA GLY A 384 -32.26 33.22 -4.49
C GLY A 384 -33.10 33.70 -5.64
N SER A 385 -32.57 34.62 -6.45
CA SER A 385 -33.28 35.24 -7.54
C SER A 385 -32.55 35.18 -8.88
N ALA A 386 -33.29 35.29 -9.96
CA ALA A 386 -32.77 35.41 -11.33
C ALA A 386 -31.95 36.70 -11.53
N ASP A 387 -31.97 37.64 -10.58
CA ASP A 387 -31.10 38.84 -10.54
C ASP A 387 -29.63 38.49 -10.15
N SER A 388 -29.31 37.20 -10.03
CA SER A 388 -28.01 36.69 -9.59
C SER A 388 -27.60 37.06 -8.18
N THR A 389 -28.55 37.31 -7.28
CA THR A 389 -28.30 37.59 -5.86
C THR A 389 -28.95 36.54 -4.94
N LEU A 390 -28.32 36.30 -3.81
CA LEU A 390 -28.91 35.65 -2.65
C LEU A 390 -29.14 36.69 -1.57
N ARG A 391 -30.29 36.66 -0.90
CA ARG A 391 -30.61 37.57 0.23
C ARG A 391 -30.95 36.79 1.46
N ILE A 392 -30.45 37.24 2.60
CA ILE A 392 -30.66 36.63 3.89
C ILE A 392 -31.66 37.51 4.64
N TRP A 393 -32.70 36.86 5.15
CA TRP A 393 -33.80 37.47 5.87
C TRP A 393 -33.89 36.92 7.29
N GLN A 394 -34.17 37.78 8.25
CA GLN A 394 -34.40 37.44 9.65
C GLN A 394 -35.83 37.80 10.03
N VAL A 395 -36.54 36.83 10.63
CA VAL A 395 -37.88 36.99 11.16
C VAL A 395 -37.78 37.45 12.63
N GLY A 396 -38.33 38.61 12.94
CA GLY A 396 -38.44 39.16 14.28
C GLY A 396 -39.89 39.40 14.69
N GLU A 397 -40.16 39.89 15.88
CA GLU A 397 -41.50 40.21 16.35
C GLU A 397 -42.19 41.23 15.42
N GLY A 398 -43.14 40.72 14.61
CA GLY A 398 -43.94 41.57 13.71
C GLY A 398 -43.20 42.19 12.54
N LYS A 399 -41.95 41.80 12.26
CA LYS A 399 -41.19 42.33 11.07
C LYS A 399 -40.25 41.29 10.51
N VAL A 400 -40.04 41.32 9.20
CA VAL A 400 -39.02 40.54 8.49
C VAL A 400 -38.02 41.49 7.85
N ASN A 401 -36.77 41.40 8.21
CA ASN A 401 -35.70 42.30 7.77
C ASN A 401 -34.67 41.60 6.89
N GLN A 402 -34.25 42.27 5.80
CA GLN A 402 -33.10 41.82 5.06
C GLN A 402 -31.82 42.12 5.86
N VAL A 403 -31.05 41.09 6.14
CA VAL A 403 -29.78 41.16 6.91
C VAL A 403 -28.59 41.31 5.97
N LYS A 404 -28.60 40.60 4.84
CA LYS A 404 -27.47 40.52 3.96
C LYS A 404 -27.88 40.29 2.49
N GLN A 405 -27.07 40.76 1.56
CA GLN A 405 -27.09 40.39 0.15
C GLN A 405 -25.76 39.81 -0.23
N ILE A 406 -25.79 38.72 -1.01
CA ILE A 406 -24.64 38.02 -1.57
C ILE A 406 -24.77 38.03 -3.08
N ASN A 407 -23.75 38.49 -3.78
CA ASN A 407 -23.71 38.44 -5.25
C ASN A 407 -23.24 37.06 -5.70
N ASN A 408 -24.06 36.33 -6.43
CA ASN A 408 -23.76 35.06 -7.06
C ASN A 408 -23.43 35.32 -8.53
N ASP A 409 -22.34 34.76 -9.04
CA ASP A 409 -21.88 35.08 -10.43
C ASP A 409 -22.92 34.77 -11.53
N GLN A 410 -23.85 33.85 -11.24
CA GLN A 410 -24.90 33.36 -12.11
C GLN A 410 -26.23 33.28 -11.35
N ALA A 411 -27.33 33.40 -12.06
CA ALA A 411 -28.64 33.16 -11.46
C ALA A 411 -28.73 31.75 -10.85
N PRO A 412 -29.06 31.60 -9.56
CA PRO A 412 -29.22 30.30 -8.93
C PRO A 412 -30.47 29.60 -9.48
N ILE A 413 -30.40 28.28 -9.59
CA ILE A 413 -31.57 27.43 -9.87
C ILE A 413 -32.16 26.92 -8.55
N SER A 414 -31.30 26.55 -7.60
CA SER A 414 -31.68 26.08 -6.26
C SER A 414 -30.71 26.60 -5.23
N ILE A 415 -31.21 26.86 -4.04
CA ILE A 415 -30.46 27.26 -2.87
C ILE A 415 -30.87 26.44 -1.67
N ALA A 416 -29.94 26.29 -0.72
CA ALA A 416 -30.22 25.76 0.61
C ALA A 416 -29.47 26.55 1.67
N ALA A 417 -30.01 26.56 2.89
CA ALA A 417 -29.35 27.10 4.06
C ALA A 417 -29.06 25.98 5.06
N SER A 418 -27.92 26.06 5.75
CA SER A 418 -27.59 25.11 6.82
C SER A 418 -28.47 25.37 8.06
N ASN A 419 -28.86 24.31 8.73
CA ASN A 419 -29.73 24.43 9.92
C ASN A 419 -29.17 25.34 11.02
N ASP A 420 -27.82 25.38 11.16
CA ASP A 420 -27.13 26.23 12.13
C ASP A 420 -27.03 27.70 11.72
N GLY A 421 -27.55 28.06 10.56
CA GLY A 421 -27.58 29.45 10.05
C GLY A 421 -26.22 30.02 9.66
N LYS A 422 -25.16 29.19 9.58
CA LYS A 422 -23.80 29.69 9.28
C LYS A 422 -23.46 29.67 7.81
N ARG A 423 -24.07 28.78 7.02
CA ARG A 423 -23.75 28.55 5.61
C ARG A 423 -24.99 28.56 4.75
N CYS A 424 -24.86 29.02 3.52
CA CYS A 424 -25.82 28.71 2.46
C CYS A 424 -25.08 28.20 1.21
N ALA A 425 -25.78 27.41 0.42
CA ALA A 425 -25.27 26.86 -0.83
C ALA A 425 -26.15 27.24 -2.00
N SER A 426 -25.56 27.41 -3.18
CA SER A 426 -26.26 27.71 -4.43
C SER A 426 -25.76 26.83 -5.55
N VAL A 427 -26.67 26.36 -6.42
CA VAL A 427 -26.37 25.71 -7.70
C VAL A 427 -27.01 26.53 -8.83
N SER A 428 -26.29 26.71 -9.94
CA SER A 428 -26.66 27.65 -11.01
C SER A 428 -26.75 26.98 -12.39
N GLY A 429 -27.14 25.70 -12.45
CA GLY A 429 -27.30 24.99 -13.72
C GLY A 429 -26.00 24.64 -14.44
N ASN A 430 -24.90 24.66 -13.74
CA ASN A 430 -23.60 24.18 -14.16
C ASN A 430 -23.13 23.04 -13.24
N ALA A 431 -21.94 22.50 -13.44
CA ALA A 431 -21.38 21.45 -12.62
C ALA A 431 -20.95 21.87 -11.22
N LYS A 432 -21.12 23.16 -10.86
CA LYS A 432 -20.58 23.74 -9.63
C LYS A 432 -21.64 23.99 -8.57
N ILE A 433 -21.28 23.70 -7.31
CA ILE A 433 -21.94 24.18 -6.11
C ILE A 433 -21.07 25.26 -5.47
N ARG A 434 -21.69 26.33 -4.97
CA ARG A 434 -21.01 27.38 -4.18
C ARG A 434 -21.52 27.38 -2.76
N ILE A 435 -20.60 27.45 -1.79
CA ILE A 435 -20.89 27.50 -0.37
C ILE A 435 -20.46 28.86 0.16
N TRP A 436 -21.39 29.57 0.77
CA TRP A 436 -21.21 30.93 1.26
C TRP A 436 -21.27 31.00 2.78
N ASN A 437 -20.49 31.88 3.38
CA ASN A 437 -20.64 32.24 4.79
C ASN A 437 -21.76 33.29 4.93
N MET A 438 -22.79 32.96 5.71
CA MET A 438 -23.96 33.83 5.84
C MET A 438 -23.69 35.10 6.67
N SER A 439 -22.70 35.10 7.57
CA SER A 439 -22.42 36.25 8.43
C SER A 439 -21.72 37.37 7.66
N ASP A 440 -20.73 37.07 6.79
CA ASP A 440 -19.96 38.08 6.06
C ASP A 440 -20.25 38.08 4.55
N GLY A 441 -20.96 37.08 4.03
CA GLY A 441 -21.34 36.94 2.61
C GLY A 441 -20.20 36.52 1.69
N LYS A 442 -19.09 36.03 2.26
CA LYS A 442 -17.94 35.56 1.47
C LYS A 442 -18.12 34.15 0.98
N LEU A 443 -17.58 33.86 -0.21
CA LEU A 443 -17.46 32.51 -0.73
C LEU A 443 -16.51 31.72 0.19
N VAL A 444 -16.98 30.58 0.69
CA VAL A 444 -16.19 29.64 1.49
C VAL A 444 -15.51 28.64 0.58
N ALA A 445 -16.26 28.09 -0.37
CA ALA A 445 -15.77 27.06 -1.28
C ALA A 445 -16.63 26.94 -2.55
N ASP A 446 -15.97 26.48 -3.61
CA ASP A 446 -16.59 25.98 -4.83
C ASP A 446 -16.41 24.45 -4.89
N GLY A 447 -17.48 23.70 -5.10
CA GLY A 447 -17.47 22.27 -5.38
C GLY A 447 -17.75 21.98 -6.85
N ASP A 448 -17.11 20.95 -7.41
CA ASP A 448 -17.32 20.47 -8.78
C ASP A 448 -17.89 19.05 -8.79
N ALA A 449 -18.99 18.79 -9.49
CA ALA A 449 -19.57 17.44 -9.62
C ALA A 449 -18.70 16.47 -10.42
N GLY A 450 -17.77 16.98 -11.23
CA GLY A 450 -16.80 16.18 -12.01
C GLY A 450 -15.60 15.69 -11.20
N TRP A 451 -15.53 15.92 -9.89
CA TRP A 451 -14.34 15.67 -9.06
C TRP A 451 -13.83 14.23 -9.09
N LYS A 452 -14.70 13.20 -9.15
CA LYS A 452 -14.27 11.80 -9.27
C LYS A 452 -13.51 11.57 -10.57
N LEU A 453 -14.07 12.03 -11.68
CA LEU A 453 -13.45 11.88 -13.00
C LEU A 453 -12.17 12.70 -13.13
N SER A 454 -12.17 13.93 -12.58
CA SER A 454 -10.98 14.78 -12.49
C SER A 454 -9.89 14.15 -11.60
N GLY A 455 -10.27 13.48 -10.50
CA GLY A 455 -9.36 12.72 -9.64
C GLY A 455 -8.77 11.51 -10.38
N GLU A 456 -9.58 10.79 -11.13
CA GLU A 456 -9.11 9.70 -11.99
C GLU A 456 -8.14 10.20 -13.06
N GLN A 457 -8.45 11.31 -13.73
CA GLN A 457 -7.55 11.95 -14.69
C GLN A 457 -6.18 12.27 -14.09
N LYS A 458 -6.14 12.93 -12.91
CA LYS A 458 -4.90 13.23 -12.18
C LYS A 458 -4.11 11.97 -11.85
N SER A 459 -4.79 10.91 -11.40
CA SER A 459 -4.15 9.63 -11.11
C SER A 459 -3.48 9.02 -12.35
N LYS A 460 -4.13 9.08 -13.52
CA LYS A 460 -3.54 8.59 -14.78
C LYS A 460 -2.42 9.48 -15.31
N GLU A 461 -2.54 10.79 -15.15
CA GLU A 461 -1.46 11.75 -15.46
C GLU A 461 -0.21 11.45 -14.62
N MET A 462 -0.38 11.21 -13.32
CA MET A 462 0.70 10.78 -12.44
C MET A 462 1.34 9.47 -12.92
N LYS A 463 0.53 8.47 -13.32
CA LYS A 463 1.04 7.22 -13.89
C LYS A 463 1.87 7.45 -15.14
N VAL A 464 1.42 8.30 -16.06
CA VAL A 464 2.17 8.68 -17.27
C VAL A 464 3.50 9.33 -16.90
N SER A 465 3.53 10.21 -15.91
CA SER A 465 4.76 10.85 -15.42
C SER A 465 5.78 9.83 -14.89
N VAL A 466 5.32 8.85 -14.08
CA VAL A 466 6.19 7.77 -13.56
C VAL A 466 6.74 6.93 -14.69
N LEU A 467 5.89 6.47 -15.61
CA LEU A 467 6.31 5.63 -16.73
C LEU A 467 7.26 6.36 -17.68
N THR A 468 7.12 7.67 -17.81
CA THR A 468 8.09 8.51 -18.56
C THR A 468 9.48 8.44 -17.91
N LYS A 469 9.57 8.60 -16.58
CA LYS A 469 10.84 8.47 -15.85
C LYS A 469 11.44 7.07 -15.96
N ILE A 470 10.61 6.03 -15.89
CA ILE A 470 11.04 4.64 -16.04
C ILE A 470 11.64 4.43 -17.44
N ARG A 471 10.93 4.84 -18.50
CA ARG A 471 11.43 4.76 -19.88
C ARG A 471 12.77 5.48 -20.03
N ASP A 472 12.92 6.69 -19.48
CA ASP A 472 14.15 7.49 -19.63
C ASP A 472 15.32 6.83 -18.91
N GLU A 473 15.12 6.23 -17.73
CA GLU A 473 16.15 5.47 -17.03
C GLU A 473 16.53 4.18 -17.80
N ARG A 474 15.53 3.45 -18.34
CA ARG A 474 15.80 2.26 -19.18
C ARG A 474 16.58 2.61 -20.43
N LYS A 475 16.29 3.77 -21.06
CA LYS A 475 17.06 4.27 -22.21
C LYS A 475 18.52 4.59 -21.85
N LYS A 476 18.75 5.16 -20.67
CA LYS A 476 20.10 5.40 -20.14
C LYS A 476 20.84 4.08 -19.88
N GLN A 477 20.19 3.11 -19.24
CA GLN A 477 20.75 1.78 -18.98
C GLN A 477 21.11 1.04 -20.26
N LEU A 478 20.28 1.14 -21.31
CA LEU A 478 20.62 0.60 -22.62
C LEU A 478 21.86 1.27 -23.19
N GLY A 479 21.99 2.60 -23.09
CA GLY A 479 23.19 3.32 -23.54
C GLY A 479 24.47 2.90 -22.79
N GLU A 480 24.37 2.58 -21.51
CA GLU A 480 25.48 2.04 -20.71
C GLU A 480 25.83 0.61 -21.11
N SER A 481 24.81 -0.22 -21.35
CA SER A 481 24.98 -1.61 -21.84
C SER A 481 25.64 -1.65 -23.22
N ASP A 482 25.18 -0.83 -24.16
CA ASP A 482 25.77 -0.71 -25.51
C ASP A 482 27.26 -0.30 -25.46
N LYS A 483 27.61 0.65 -24.57
CA LYS A 483 29.02 1.07 -24.37
C LYS A 483 29.86 -0.09 -23.87
N LYS A 484 29.36 -0.84 -22.89
CA LYS A 484 30.06 -2.01 -22.34
C LYS A 484 30.22 -3.11 -23.38
N LEU A 485 29.17 -3.41 -24.14
CA LEU A 485 29.20 -4.38 -25.21
C LEU A 485 30.28 -4.06 -26.23
N LYS A 486 30.38 -2.80 -26.68
CA LYS A 486 31.44 -2.35 -27.60
C LYS A 486 32.83 -2.51 -27.02
N ALA A 487 33.02 -2.17 -25.74
CA ALA A 487 34.30 -2.30 -25.04
C ALA A 487 34.73 -3.77 -24.93
N ASP A 488 33.81 -4.68 -24.60
CA ASP A 488 34.09 -6.11 -24.49
C ASP A 488 34.37 -6.75 -25.88
N GLN A 489 33.68 -6.29 -26.95
CA GLN A 489 34.00 -6.67 -28.35
C GLN A 489 35.42 -6.27 -28.74
N GLU A 490 35.83 -5.04 -28.41
CA GLU A 490 37.20 -4.55 -28.71
C GLU A 490 38.25 -5.31 -27.88
N SER A 491 37.96 -5.63 -26.62
CA SER A 491 38.81 -6.41 -25.73
C SER A 491 39.02 -7.83 -26.29
N LEU A 492 37.98 -8.50 -26.77
CA LEU A 492 38.06 -9.81 -27.38
C LEU A 492 38.90 -9.77 -28.64
N LYS A 493 38.71 -8.76 -29.52
CA LYS A 493 39.51 -8.62 -30.74
C LYS A 493 41.02 -8.47 -30.40
N LYS A 494 41.38 -7.64 -29.45
CA LYS A 494 42.75 -7.47 -28.96
C LYS A 494 43.34 -8.79 -28.44
N ALA A 495 42.57 -9.56 -27.69
CA ALA A 495 42.98 -10.84 -27.13
C ALA A 495 43.20 -11.91 -28.25
N GLN A 496 42.29 -11.93 -29.24
CA GLN A 496 42.43 -12.82 -30.43
C GLN A 496 43.70 -12.49 -31.27
N ASP A 497 43.97 -11.20 -31.50
CA ASP A 497 45.15 -10.75 -32.21
C ASP A 497 46.46 -11.11 -31.44
N ALA A 498 46.43 -10.98 -30.09
CA ALA A 498 47.56 -11.37 -29.23
C ALA A 498 47.82 -12.87 -29.25
N GLU A 499 46.75 -13.68 -29.16
CA GLU A 499 46.84 -15.16 -29.26
C GLU A 499 47.43 -15.58 -30.59
N LYS A 500 46.91 -15.02 -31.71
CA LYS A 500 47.44 -15.32 -33.07
C LYS A 500 48.95 -15.05 -33.18
N LYS A 501 49.41 -13.89 -32.72
CA LYS A 501 50.82 -13.54 -32.69
C LYS A 501 51.64 -14.49 -31.83
N SER A 502 51.14 -14.92 -30.68
CA SER A 502 51.86 -15.84 -29.78
C SER A 502 51.98 -17.25 -30.41
N VAL A 503 50.98 -17.70 -31.16
CA VAL A 503 51.00 -18.96 -31.90
C VAL A 503 52.07 -18.91 -33.01
N GLU A 504 52.10 -17.84 -33.84
CA GLU A 504 53.08 -17.63 -34.89
C GLU A 504 54.52 -17.60 -34.32
N GLU A 505 54.74 -16.93 -33.16
CA GLU A 505 56.04 -16.89 -32.47
C GLU A 505 56.44 -18.29 -31.97
N LEU A 506 55.48 -19.05 -31.42
CA LEU A 506 55.74 -20.41 -30.94
C LEU A 506 56.15 -21.35 -32.06
N GLU A 507 55.45 -21.32 -33.21
CA GLU A 507 55.81 -22.12 -34.40
C GLU A 507 57.24 -21.80 -34.89
N LYS A 508 57.61 -20.52 -34.96
CA LYS A 508 58.95 -20.08 -35.33
C LYS A 508 59.99 -20.63 -34.35
N LYS A 509 59.75 -20.51 -33.03
CA LYS A 509 60.70 -21.02 -32.02
C LYS A 509 60.81 -22.54 -31.99
N LYS A 510 59.75 -23.26 -32.27
CA LYS A 510 59.76 -24.73 -32.43
C LYS A 510 60.58 -25.13 -33.63
N ALA A 511 60.54 -24.41 -34.77
CA ALA A 511 61.39 -24.66 -35.92
C ALA A 511 62.90 -24.43 -35.63
N GLU A 512 63.20 -23.32 -34.90
CA GLU A 512 64.58 -23.06 -34.46
C GLU A 512 65.09 -24.14 -33.47
N LEU A 513 64.26 -24.71 -32.63
CA LEU A 513 64.59 -25.78 -31.68
C LEU A 513 64.90 -27.11 -32.48
N VAL A 514 64.13 -27.41 -33.53
CA VAL A 514 64.38 -28.58 -34.38
C VAL A 514 65.76 -28.48 -35.01
N LEU A 515 66.15 -27.32 -35.57
CA LEU A 515 67.49 -27.11 -36.12
C LEU A 515 68.59 -27.23 -35.04
N ALA A 516 68.37 -26.72 -33.84
CA ALA A 516 69.35 -26.85 -32.74
C ALA A 516 69.52 -28.32 -32.31
N LYS A 517 68.44 -29.11 -32.30
CA LYS A 517 68.47 -30.59 -32.03
C LYS A 517 69.29 -31.33 -33.05
N ASP A 518 69.11 -31.03 -34.35
CA ASP A 518 69.84 -31.63 -35.44
C ASP A 518 71.37 -31.30 -35.37
N LEU A 519 71.68 -30.05 -35.12
CA LEU A 519 73.07 -29.61 -34.89
C LEU A 519 73.72 -30.29 -33.65
N ASN A 520 73.02 -30.43 -32.58
CA ASN A 520 73.54 -31.08 -31.35
C ASN A 520 73.75 -32.57 -31.62
N SER A 521 72.83 -33.25 -32.26
CA SER A 521 72.96 -34.70 -32.69
C SER A 521 74.16 -34.92 -33.57
N LYS A 522 74.36 -34.04 -34.57
CA LYS A 522 75.54 -34.12 -35.46
C LYS A 522 76.85 -33.92 -34.69
N ALA A 523 76.91 -32.97 -33.77
CA ALA A 523 78.09 -32.70 -32.95
C ALA A 523 78.38 -33.85 -31.97
N GLU A 524 77.34 -34.52 -31.44
CA GLU A 524 77.49 -35.71 -30.53
C GLU A 524 77.99 -36.93 -31.37
N VAL A 525 77.53 -37.14 -32.60
CA VAL A 525 77.98 -38.21 -33.48
C VAL A 525 79.42 -37.96 -33.84
N ASP A 526 79.85 -36.73 -34.26
CA ASP A 526 81.23 -36.36 -34.55
C ASP A 526 82.17 -36.61 -33.41
N LEU A 527 81.73 -36.17 -32.21
CA LEU A 527 82.48 -36.38 -30.96
C LEU A 527 82.69 -37.84 -30.66
N LYS A 528 81.64 -38.69 -30.77
CA LYS A 528 81.74 -40.15 -30.55
C LYS A 528 82.67 -40.83 -31.54
N GLN A 529 82.59 -40.46 -32.82
CA GLN A 529 83.53 -40.99 -33.91
C GLN A 529 84.95 -40.60 -33.62
N LYS A 530 85.25 -39.38 -33.20
CA LYS A 530 86.58 -38.89 -32.85
C LYS A 530 87.11 -39.46 -31.51
N GLU A 531 86.26 -39.76 -30.52
CA GLU A 531 86.62 -40.51 -29.33
C GLU A 531 87.04 -41.90 -29.61
N GLU A 532 86.28 -42.65 -30.44
CA GLU A 532 86.57 -43.99 -30.84
C GLU A 532 87.82 -44.10 -31.66
N ALA A 533 88.13 -43.06 -32.55
CA ALA A 533 89.33 -43.00 -33.42
C ALA A 533 90.55 -42.47 -32.67
N LYS A 534 90.49 -41.96 -31.44
CA LYS A 534 91.54 -41.28 -30.73
C LYS A 534 92.17 -40.10 -31.57
N ASP A 535 91.33 -39.40 -32.29
CA ASP A 535 91.66 -38.28 -33.20
C ASP A 535 92.28 -37.05 -32.42
N PRO A 536 93.37 -36.43 -32.97
CA PRO A 536 93.98 -35.26 -32.33
C PRO A 536 92.99 -34.06 -32.18
N GLU A 537 91.96 -34.05 -32.99
CA GLU A 537 90.92 -32.99 -32.89
C GLU A 537 89.80 -33.29 -31.88
N LEU A 538 89.96 -34.32 -31.06
CA LEU A 538 89.00 -34.67 -30.02
C LEU A 538 88.68 -33.47 -29.06
N LYS A 539 89.64 -32.61 -28.75
CA LYS A 539 89.40 -31.45 -27.88
C LYS A 539 88.49 -30.40 -28.51
N SER A 540 88.60 -30.17 -29.84
CA SER A 540 87.77 -29.24 -30.59
C SER A 540 86.32 -29.79 -30.73
N ALA A 541 86.22 -31.13 -30.95
CA ALA A 541 84.88 -31.79 -31.02
C ALA A 541 84.14 -31.77 -29.66
N LYS A 542 84.86 -31.93 -28.53
CA LYS A 542 84.27 -31.75 -27.18
C LYS A 542 83.76 -30.37 -26.95
N GLU A 543 84.47 -29.37 -27.39
CA GLU A 543 84.08 -27.97 -27.26
C GLU A 543 82.94 -27.60 -28.18
N ALA A 544 82.85 -28.17 -29.37
CA ALA A 544 81.75 -28.02 -30.31
C ALA A 544 80.49 -28.70 -29.82
N ALA A 545 80.56 -29.91 -29.28
CA ALA A 545 79.41 -30.63 -28.70
C ALA A 545 78.86 -29.89 -27.42
N LYS A 546 79.79 -29.38 -26.59
CA LYS A 546 79.36 -28.61 -25.43
C LYS A 546 78.61 -27.34 -25.85
N LYS A 547 79.10 -26.59 -26.85
CA LYS A 547 78.43 -25.40 -27.42
C LYS A 547 77.07 -25.74 -28.04
N ALA A 548 76.97 -26.85 -28.74
CA ALA A 548 75.70 -27.30 -29.32
C ALA A 548 74.68 -27.71 -28.27
N THR A 549 75.12 -28.37 -27.18
CA THR A 549 74.22 -28.69 -26.03
C THR A 549 73.76 -27.46 -25.27
N GLU A 550 74.70 -26.48 -25.04
CA GLU A 550 74.30 -25.20 -24.43
C GLU A 550 73.30 -24.44 -25.30
N ALA A 551 73.48 -24.39 -26.61
CA ALA A 551 72.58 -23.75 -27.56
C ALA A 551 71.23 -24.45 -27.60
N LEU A 552 71.22 -25.81 -27.59
CA LEU A 552 69.98 -26.59 -27.53
C LEU A 552 69.19 -26.29 -26.22
N THR A 553 69.88 -26.27 -25.10
CA THR A 553 69.24 -25.96 -23.78
C THR A 553 68.66 -24.56 -23.75
N ALA A 554 69.39 -23.58 -24.34
CA ALA A 554 68.90 -22.21 -24.45
C ALA A 554 67.62 -22.14 -25.33
N LYS A 555 67.58 -22.87 -26.47
CA LYS A 555 66.43 -22.92 -27.35
C LYS A 555 65.25 -23.65 -26.74
N GLN A 556 65.47 -24.71 -25.94
CA GLN A 556 64.42 -25.36 -25.19
C GLN A 556 63.74 -24.43 -24.20
N LYS A 557 64.53 -23.59 -23.49
CA LYS A 557 64.06 -22.59 -22.58
C LYS A 557 63.26 -21.50 -23.29
N GLU A 558 63.72 -21.01 -24.45
CA GLU A 558 63.01 -20.02 -25.25
C GLU A 558 61.62 -20.57 -25.67
N VAL A 559 61.53 -21.83 -26.10
CA VAL A 559 60.24 -22.48 -26.48
C VAL A 559 59.33 -22.57 -25.28
N GLN A 560 59.80 -22.99 -24.11
CA GLN A 560 58.98 -23.08 -22.89
C GLN A 560 58.45 -21.71 -22.45
N ASP A 561 59.24 -20.64 -22.52
CA ASP A 561 58.80 -19.29 -22.22
C ASP A 561 57.72 -18.79 -23.20
N VAL A 562 57.83 -19.09 -24.47
CA VAL A 562 56.82 -18.73 -25.48
C VAL A 562 55.56 -19.60 -25.34
N GLU A 563 55.65 -20.88 -24.98
CA GLU A 563 54.50 -21.76 -24.69
C GLU A 563 53.69 -21.20 -23.50
N ARG A 564 54.38 -20.73 -22.45
CA ARG A 564 53.69 -20.07 -21.33
C ARG A 564 52.94 -18.80 -21.75
N LYS A 565 53.58 -17.92 -22.53
CA LYS A 565 52.95 -16.72 -23.13
C LYS A 565 51.73 -17.05 -24.00
N GLN A 566 51.82 -18.08 -24.80
CA GLN A 566 50.71 -18.54 -25.66
C GLN A 566 49.54 -19.04 -24.81
N LEU A 567 49.80 -19.81 -23.71
CA LEU A 567 48.78 -20.26 -22.81
C LEU A 567 48.09 -19.06 -22.07
N GLU A 568 48.86 -18.05 -21.69
CA GLU A 568 48.33 -16.82 -21.08
C GLU A 568 47.45 -16.04 -22.06
N ALA A 569 47.83 -15.95 -23.34
CA ALA A 569 47.06 -15.30 -24.39
C ALA A 569 45.74 -16.04 -24.69
N THR A 570 45.77 -17.38 -24.75
CA THR A 570 44.57 -18.22 -24.88
C THR A 570 43.62 -18.03 -23.72
N ARG A 571 44.10 -18.03 -22.46
CA ARG A 571 43.25 -17.76 -21.28
C ARG A 571 42.63 -16.38 -21.33
N SER A 572 43.39 -15.35 -21.74
CA SER A 572 42.88 -13.96 -21.88
C SER A 572 41.75 -13.89 -22.92
N ARG A 573 41.87 -14.59 -24.06
CA ARG A 573 40.78 -14.68 -25.05
C ARG A 573 39.54 -15.33 -24.45
N GLU A 574 39.66 -16.50 -23.78
CA GLU A 574 38.52 -17.19 -23.17
C GLU A 574 37.81 -16.33 -22.10
N ILE A 575 38.54 -15.56 -21.30
CA ILE A 575 37.99 -14.61 -20.33
C ILE A 575 37.21 -13.52 -21.08
N SER A 576 37.79 -12.93 -22.13
CA SER A 576 37.13 -11.90 -22.92
C SER A 576 35.86 -12.42 -23.63
N GLU A 577 35.83 -13.65 -24.11
CA GLU A 577 34.63 -14.30 -24.66
C GLU A 577 33.52 -14.44 -23.63
N ARG A 578 33.84 -14.83 -22.40
CA ARG A 578 32.87 -14.93 -21.32
C ARG A 578 32.28 -13.56 -20.95
N PHE A 579 33.10 -12.51 -20.91
CA PHE A 579 32.63 -11.15 -20.66
C PHE A 579 31.73 -10.67 -21.81
N LEU A 580 32.12 -10.87 -23.06
CA LEU A 580 31.30 -10.50 -24.20
C LEU A 580 29.93 -11.21 -24.19
N LYS A 581 29.91 -12.52 -23.89
CA LYS A 581 28.63 -13.25 -23.76
C LYS A 581 27.71 -12.62 -22.72
N ARG A 582 28.23 -12.29 -21.53
CA ARG A 582 27.48 -11.62 -20.50
C ARG A 582 26.99 -10.22 -20.93
N ALA A 583 27.82 -9.48 -21.67
CA ALA A 583 27.45 -8.16 -22.18
C ALA A 583 26.33 -8.24 -23.23
N VAL A 584 26.37 -9.24 -24.12
CA VAL A 584 25.30 -9.51 -25.10
C VAL A 584 23.98 -9.84 -24.41
N ASP A 585 24.02 -10.73 -23.42
CA ASP A 585 22.83 -11.10 -22.63
C ASP A 585 22.23 -9.89 -21.87
N ALA A 586 23.10 -9.05 -21.28
CA ALA A 586 22.67 -7.83 -20.57
C ALA A 586 22.07 -6.80 -21.53
N ASP A 587 22.65 -6.61 -22.70
CA ASP A 587 22.17 -5.71 -23.74
C ASP A 587 20.80 -6.12 -24.26
N SER A 588 20.64 -7.42 -24.57
CA SER A 588 19.35 -7.99 -25.01
C SER A 588 18.24 -7.78 -23.97
N LYS A 589 18.55 -8.02 -22.68
CA LYS A 589 17.61 -7.75 -21.57
C LYS A 589 17.27 -6.27 -21.45
N SER A 590 18.26 -5.38 -21.64
CA SER A 590 18.03 -3.93 -21.56
C SER A 590 17.13 -3.43 -22.69
N LYS A 591 17.29 -3.97 -23.92
CA LYS A 591 16.42 -3.68 -25.07
C LYS A 591 14.98 -4.12 -24.82
N LEU A 592 14.77 -5.33 -24.30
CA LEU A 592 13.44 -5.83 -23.96
C LEU A 592 12.77 -4.95 -22.90
N ARG A 593 13.47 -4.63 -21.81
CA ARG A 593 12.96 -3.76 -20.75
C ARG A 593 12.59 -2.36 -21.23
N LEU A 594 13.34 -1.80 -22.18
CA LEU A 594 13.00 -0.51 -22.78
C LEU A 594 11.73 -0.61 -23.61
N ALA A 595 11.60 -1.65 -24.44
CA ALA A 595 10.41 -1.88 -25.26
C ALA A 595 9.14 -2.07 -24.41
N ASP A 596 9.23 -2.80 -23.30
CA ASP A 596 8.15 -2.98 -22.34
C ASP A 596 7.74 -1.63 -21.73
N ALA A 597 8.72 -0.83 -21.27
CA ALA A 597 8.46 0.50 -20.68
C ALA A 597 7.85 1.49 -21.70
N GLU A 598 8.24 1.43 -22.96
CA GLU A 598 7.65 2.24 -24.03
C GLU A 598 6.21 1.84 -24.33
N ASN A 599 5.90 0.53 -24.33
CA ASN A 599 4.56 0.02 -24.52
C ASN A 599 3.64 0.40 -23.37
N ASP A 600 4.10 0.26 -22.12
CA ASP A 600 3.35 0.66 -20.92
C ASP A 600 3.05 2.15 -20.92
N LEU A 601 4.02 2.98 -21.27
CA LEU A 601 3.85 4.43 -21.40
C LEU A 601 2.80 4.77 -22.46
N LYS A 602 2.86 4.13 -23.63
CA LYS A 602 1.89 4.32 -24.73
C LYS A 602 0.46 3.98 -24.29
N ASN A 603 0.30 2.84 -23.60
CA ASN A 603 -1.00 2.41 -23.10
C ASN A 603 -1.54 3.37 -22.02
N ALA A 604 -0.70 3.80 -21.10
CA ALA A 604 -1.10 4.74 -20.06
C ALA A 604 -1.45 6.12 -20.63
N ALA A 605 -0.70 6.61 -21.61
CA ALA A 605 -0.98 7.88 -22.29
C ALA A 605 -2.31 7.84 -23.06
N LYS A 606 -2.65 6.72 -23.70
CA LYS A 606 -3.94 6.52 -24.35
C LYS A 606 -5.08 6.61 -23.33
N ILE A 607 -4.99 5.85 -22.23
CA ILE A 607 -6.01 5.86 -21.18
C ILE A 607 -6.18 7.28 -20.60
N HIS A 608 -5.09 8.02 -20.35
CA HIS A 608 -5.15 9.40 -19.87
C HIS A 608 -5.86 10.31 -20.87
N THR A 609 -5.57 10.17 -22.16
CA THR A 609 -6.23 10.97 -23.23
C THR A 609 -7.73 10.68 -23.30
N ASP A 610 -8.13 9.40 -23.20
CA ASP A 610 -9.54 9.00 -23.23
C ASP A 610 -10.30 9.56 -22.01
N ILE A 611 -9.70 9.51 -20.81
CA ILE A 611 -10.32 10.08 -19.59
C ILE A 611 -10.39 11.61 -19.69
N LYS A 612 -9.36 12.28 -20.20
CA LYS A 612 -9.36 13.73 -20.40
C LYS A 612 -10.50 14.15 -21.33
N ALA A 613 -10.68 13.45 -22.43
CA ALA A 613 -11.79 13.69 -23.36
C ALA A 613 -13.17 13.53 -22.67
N ARG A 614 -13.31 12.55 -21.78
CA ARG A 614 -14.53 12.36 -20.96
C ARG A 614 -14.74 13.50 -19.97
N VAL A 615 -13.70 13.99 -19.30
CA VAL A 615 -13.78 15.16 -18.40
C VAL A 615 -14.25 16.39 -19.14
N ASP A 616 -13.76 16.63 -20.37
CA ASP A 616 -14.13 17.77 -21.19
C ASP A 616 -15.58 17.67 -21.74
N GLN A 617 -16.10 16.47 -21.93
CA GLN A 617 -17.44 16.20 -22.50
C GLN A 617 -18.54 16.06 -21.46
N GLU A 618 -18.26 15.45 -20.30
CA GLU A 618 -19.26 15.16 -19.26
C GLU A 618 -19.44 16.35 -18.31
N GLN A 619 -20.18 17.37 -18.71
CA GLN A 619 -20.65 18.40 -17.78
C GLN A 619 -21.90 17.92 -17.04
N LYS A 620 -21.76 17.66 -15.74
CA LYS A 620 -22.83 17.19 -14.85
C LYS A 620 -23.55 18.39 -14.25
N ILE A 621 -24.73 18.71 -14.79
CA ILE A 621 -25.52 19.87 -14.33
C ILE A 621 -26.16 19.55 -12.99
N LEU A 622 -25.89 20.39 -11.98
CA LEU A 622 -26.54 20.34 -10.67
C LEU A 622 -27.86 21.08 -10.71
N ARG A 623 -28.93 20.48 -10.18
CA ARG A 623 -30.30 21.00 -10.24
C ARG A 623 -30.89 21.39 -8.92
N THR A 624 -30.57 20.68 -7.85
CA THR A 624 -31.14 20.86 -6.53
C THR A 624 -30.08 20.71 -5.48
N VAL A 625 -30.24 21.37 -4.33
CA VAL A 625 -29.27 21.38 -3.24
C VAL A 625 -29.95 21.31 -1.89
N THR A 626 -29.35 20.61 -0.93
CA THR A 626 -29.78 20.52 0.46
C THR A 626 -28.58 20.32 1.39
N PHE A 627 -28.71 20.69 2.67
CA PHE A 627 -27.71 20.37 3.70
C PHE A 627 -28.09 19.14 4.50
N SER A 628 -27.10 18.41 5.05
CA SER A 628 -27.34 17.41 6.09
C SER A 628 -27.91 18.07 7.33
N ALA A 629 -28.67 17.31 8.13
CA ALA A 629 -29.31 17.82 9.36
C ALA A 629 -28.28 18.43 10.35
N ASP A 630 -27.08 17.86 10.41
CA ASP A 630 -25.96 18.32 11.24
C ASP A 630 -25.11 19.44 10.60
N SER A 631 -25.52 19.92 9.43
CA SER A 631 -24.85 20.99 8.68
C SER A 631 -23.40 20.67 8.26
N ALA A 632 -22.94 19.42 8.39
CA ALA A 632 -21.56 19.04 8.08
C ALA A 632 -21.33 18.77 6.58
N GLN A 633 -22.38 18.41 5.85
CA GLN A 633 -22.32 18.12 4.42
C GLN A 633 -23.40 18.88 3.66
N VAL A 634 -23.13 19.19 2.41
CA VAL A 634 -24.09 19.71 1.43
C VAL A 634 -24.22 18.71 0.30
N PHE A 635 -25.45 18.43 -0.12
CA PHE A 635 -25.80 17.50 -1.19
C PHE A 635 -26.38 18.23 -2.37
N ALA A 636 -26.06 17.80 -3.58
CA ALA A 636 -26.67 18.31 -4.79
C ALA A 636 -27.08 17.18 -5.73
N GLY A 637 -28.30 17.22 -6.22
CA GLY A 637 -28.84 16.30 -7.22
C GLY A 637 -28.50 16.76 -8.63
N SER A 638 -28.17 15.84 -9.52
CA SER A 638 -27.68 16.08 -10.85
C SER A 638 -28.58 15.50 -11.94
N ASP A 639 -28.35 15.95 -13.19
CA ASP A 639 -29.00 15.44 -14.39
C ASP A 639 -28.72 13.96 -14.68
N ASP A 640 -27.58 13.43 -14.19
CA ASP A 640 -27.21 12.01 -14.33
C ASP A 640 -27.91 11.08 -13.32
N GLY A 641 -28.78 11.65 -12.45
CA GLY A 641 -29.50 10.91 -11.43
C GLY A 641 -28.66 10.58 -10.19
N ASN A 642 -27.44 11.08 -10.09
CA ASN A 642 -26.58 10.93 -8.92
C ASN A 642 -26.73 12.11 -7.96
N ILE A 643 -26.41 11.85 -6.68
CA ILE A 643 -26.32 12.89 -5.66
C ILE A 643 -24.85 13.01 -5.27
N TYR A 644 -24.32 14.20 -5.42
CA TYR A 644 -22.95 14.57 -5.06
C TYR A 644 -22.95 15.26 -3.71
N SER A 645 -21.92 15.02 -2.90
CA SER A 645 -21.80 15.65 -1.58
C SER A 645 -20.43 16.28 -1.36
N TRP A 646 -20.42 17.36 -0.56
CA TRP A 646 -19.21 18.07 -0.17
C TRP A 646 -19.26 18.41 1.32
N GLU A 647 -18.09 18.48 1.95
CA GLU A 647 -17.94 19.01 3.30
C GLU A 647 -18.20 20.53 3.31
N THR A 648 -18.90 21.01 4.32
CA THR A 648 -19.48 22.37 4.35
C THR A 648 -18.46 23.49 4.55
N ASN A 649 -17.35 23.26 5.30
CA ASN A 649 -16.44 24.34 5.69
C ASN A 649 -15.30 24.60 4.71
N ALA A 650 -14.88 23.57 3.96
CA ALA A 650 -13.77 23.67 3.00
C ALA A 650 -14.19 23.26 1.57
N GLY A 651 -15.45 22.82 1.37
CA GLY A 651 -15.95 22.35 0.08
C GLY A 651 -15.24 21.09 -0.44
N LYS A 652 -14.61 20.31 0.45
CA LYS A 652 -13.96 19.07 0.05
C LYS A 652 -15.01 18.08 -0.44
N PRO A 653 -14.79 17.44 -1.59
CA PRO A 653 -15.70 16.42 -2.07
C PRO A 653 -15.75 15.25 -1.11
N CYS A 654 -16.95 14.71 -0.91
CA CYS A 654 -17.20 13.54 -0.08
C CYS A 654 -17.61 12.35 -0.97
N ASP A 655 -18.87 11.99 -0.94
CA ASP A 655 -19.39 10.80 -1.62
C ASP A 655 -20.25 11.14 -2.84
N VAL A 656 -20.45 10.13 -3.69
CA VAL A 656 -21.45 10.14 -4.75
C VAL A 656 -22.41 8.99 -4.50
N ILE A 657 -23.67 9.32 -4.27
CA ILE A 657 -24.75 8.35 -4.10
C ILE A 657 -25.36 8.10 -5.48
N ALA A 658 -25.20 6.87 -5.99
CA ALA A 658 -25.85 6.44 -7.22
C ALA A 658 -27.31 6.13 -6.95
N ALA A 659 -28.19 7.10 -7.08
CA ALA A 659 -29.62 6.91 -6.78
C ALA A 659 -30.36 6.02 -7.81
N LYS A 660 -29.66 5.60 -8.88
CA LYS A 660 -30.19 4.73 -9.94
C LYS A 660 -31.57 5.22 -10.45
N SER A 661 -31.73 6.52 -10.52
CA SER A 661 -32.94 7.22 -10.96
C SER A 661 -32.60 8.13 -12.14
N GLY A 662 -33.63 8.56 -12.86
CA GLY A 662 -33.47 9.59 -13.88
C GLY A 662 -33.07 10.94 -13.29
N LEU A 663 -33.12 12.01 -14.09
CA LEU A 663 -32.77 13.38 -13.68
C LEU A 663 -33.41 13.74 -12.33
N THR A 664 -32.57 14.13 -11.36
CA THR A 664 -33.03 14.51 -10.01
C THR A 664 -33.74 15.86 -10.05
N LYS A 665 -34.98 15.89 -9.59
CA LYS A 665 -35.84 17.09 -9.53
C LYS A 665 -35.81 17.76 -8.17
N ALA A 666 -35.92 16.97 -7.10
CA ALA A 666 -35.88 17.48 -5.73
C ALA A 666 -35.12 16.52 -4.80
N ILE A 667 -34.41 17.09 -3.83
CA ILE A 667 -33.77 16.35 -2.74
C ILE A 667 -34.05 17.04 -1.40
N VAL A 668 -34.30 16.24 -0.38
CA VAL A 668 -34.41 16.74 1.01
C VAL A 668 -33.65 15.81 1.93
N ALA A 669 -32.76 16.35 2.75
CA ALA A 669 -31.99 15.58 3.72
C ALA A 669 -32.61 15.68 5.12
N VAL A 670 -32.74 14.54 5.81
CA VAL A 670 -33.30 14.46 7.16
C VAL A 670 -32.57 13.39 7.96
N GLY A 671 -31.99 13.80 9.08
CA GLY A 671 -31.17 12.88 9.87
C GLY A 671 -30.04 12.30 9.01
N LYS A 672 -30.05 10.96 8.87
CA LYS A 672 -29.10 10.21 8.01
C LYS A 672 -29.71 9.79 6.67
N LYS A 673 -30.86 10.34 6.33
CA LYS A 673 -31.61 9.93 5.14
C LYS A 673 -31.71 11.09 4.13
N ILE A 674 -31.76 10.74 2.85
CA ILE A 674 -32.05 11.66 1.76
C ILE A 674 -33.25 11.13 0.98
N LEU A 675 -34.30 11.96 0.86
CA LEU A 675 -35.39 11.74 -0.09
C LEU A 675 -34.95 12.28 -1.45
N VAL A 676 -35.15 11.49 -2.48
CA VAL A 676 -34.85 11.81 -3.87
C VAL A 676 -36.12 11.66 -4.69
N ALA A 677 -36.54 12.73 -5.35
CA ALA A 677 -37.62 12.71 -6.31
C ALA A 677 -37.05 12.96 -7.72
N SER A 678 -37.37 12.09 -8.65
CA SER A 678 -36.73 12.04 -9.98
C SER A 678 -37.72 12.16 -11.14
N ALA A 679 -37.22 12.61 -12.29
CA ALA A 679 -38.03 12.77 -13.52
C ALA A 679 -38.58 11.43 -14.06
N ASP A 680 -38.08 10.29 -13.64
CA ASP A 680 -38.60 8.98 -13.93
C ASP A 680 -39.84 8.60 -13.07
N LYS A 681 -40.39 9.59 -12.36
CA LYS A 681 -41.55 9.46 -11.47
C LYS A 681 -41.31 8.61 -10.22
N THR A 682 -40.05 8.31 -9.89
CA THR A 682 -39.71 7.59 -8.67
C THR A 682 -39.45 8.54 -7.52
N VAL A 683 -39.80 8.08 -6.30
CA VAL A 683 -39.47 8.74 -5.03
C VAL A 683 -38.80 7.71 -4.14
N ARG A 684 -37.55 7.96 -3.78
CA ARG A 684 -36.74 7.02 -3.01
C ARG A 684 -36.11 7.71 -1.79
N ILE A 685 -36.01 6.94 -0.71
CA ILE A 685 -35.34 7.39 0.52
C ILE A 685 -34.11 6.51 0.72
N TRP A 686 -32.95 7.12 0.78
CA TRP A 686 -31.66 6.49 0.97
C TRP A 686 -31.08 6.81 2.34
N ASP A 687 -30.43 5.82 3.00
CA ASP A 687 -29.51 6.10 4.09
C ASP A 687 -28.13 6.34 3.48
N PHE A 688 -27.55 7.51 3.73
CA PHE A 688 -26.26 7.90 3.19
C PHE A 688 -25.09 7.70 4.18
N THR A 689 -25.33 7.00 5.30
CA THR A 689 -24.28 6.65 6.25
C THR A 689 -23.38 5.58 5.62
N PRO A 690 -22.08 5.87 5.36
CA PRO A 690 -21.20 4.85 4.84
C PRO A 690 -21.08 3.68 5.81
N THR A 691 -21.41 2.49 5.35
CA THR A 691 -21.29 1.25 6.12
C THR A 691 -20.28 0.31 5.47
N TRP A 692 -19.63 -0.51 6.27
CA TRP A 692 -18.62 -1.44 5.81
C TRP A 692 -18.96 -2.85 6.29
N ASN A 693 -19.01 -3.79 5.37
CA ASN A 693 -19.36 -5.17 5.66
C ASN A 693 -18.17 -6.10 5.50
N LEU A 694 -18.10 -7.13 6.35
CA LEU A 694 -17.14 -8.20 6.19
C LEU A 694 -17.49 -9.01 4.93
N TYR A 695 -16.67 -8.86 3.89
CA TYR A 695 -16.87 -9.50 2.60
C TYR A 695 -16.34 -10.93 2.56
N LYS A 696 -15.12 -11.15 3.13
CA LYS A 696 -14.44 -12.44 3.06
C LYS A 696 -13.47 -12.65 4.22
N LYS A 697 -13.27 -13.92 4.60
CA LYS A 697 -12.24 -14.36 5.55
C LYS A 697 -11.30 -15.35 4.85
N ILE A 698 -10.00 -15.21 5.10
CA ILE A 698 -8.96 -16.14 4.67
C ILE A 698 -8.27 -16.66 5.93
N GLY A 699 -8.22 -17.99 6.12
CA GLY A 699 -7.73 -18.62 7.33
C GLY A 699 -8.73 -18.61 8.48
N GLY A 700 -8.29 -19.07 9.65
CA GLY A 700 -9.13 -19.20 10.85
C GLY A 700 -8.31 -19.49 12.10
N LEU A 701 -8.86 -19.19 13.28
CA LEU A 701 -8.14 -19.27 14.56
C LEU A 701 -7.47 -20.62 14.82
N GLN A 702 -8.08 -21.70 14.38
CA GLN A 702 -7.56 -23.05 14.57
C GLN A 702 -6.84 -23.60 13.32
N ASP A 703 -6.78 -22.82 12.24
CA ASP A 703 -6.19 -23.23 10.96
C ASP A 703 -4.75 -22.71 10.83
N SER A 704 -3.81 -23.47 11.43
CA SER A 704 -2.38 -23.17 11.31
C SER A 704 -1.77 -23.54 9.95
N LYS A 705 -2.52 -24.27 9.09
CA LYS A 705 -2.06 -24.64 7.75
C LYS A 705 -2.22 -23.49 6.76
N THR A 706 -3.31 -22.75 6.86
CA THR A 706 -3.55 -21.58 6.02
C THR A 706 -2.66 -20.41 6.43
N LEU A 707 -2.52 -20.12 7.72
CA LEU A 707 -1.62 -19.09 8.26
C LEU A 707 -1.07 -19.59 9.60
N VAL A 708 0.26 -19.59 9.73
CA VAL A 708 0.91 -20.22 10.91
C VAL A 708 0.73 -19.41 12.20
N ASP A 709 0.73 -18.06 12.10
CA ASP A 709 0.65 -17.16 13.26
C ASP A 709 0.01 -15.81 12.84
N ARG A 710 0.38 -14.72 13.53
CA ARG A 710 -0.10 -13.36 13.23
C ARG A 710 0.31 -12.89 11.83
N VAL A 711 -0.61 -12.20 11.18
CA VAL A 711 -0.35 -11.44 9.96
C VAL A 711 0.09 -10.04 10.38
N ASN A 712 1.40 -9.80 10.33
CA ASN A 712 2.00 -8.54 10.78
C ASN A 712 1.97 -7.45 9.71
N SER A 713 1.97 -7.84 8.45
CA SER A 713 1.96 -6.90 7.32
C SER A 713 1.15 -7.42 6.14
N LEU A 714 0.47 -6.51 5.46
CA LEU A 714 -0.35 -6.74 4.27
C LEU A 714 0.00 -5.73 3.18
N SER A 715 0.03 -6.17 1.94
CA SER A 715 0.19 -5.31 0.77
C SER A 715 -0.63 -5.83 -0.39
N TYR A 716 -1.41 -4.96 -1.03
CA TYR A 716 -2.09 -5.29 -2.28
C TYR A 716 -1.17 -5.12 -3.49
N SER A 717 -1.37 -5.93 -4.52
CA SER A 717 -0.79 -5.66 -5.83
C SER A 717 -1.32 -4.34 -6.40
N PRO A 718 -0.56 -3.66 -7.28
CA PRO A 718 -0.97 -2.36 -7.85
C PRO A 718 -2.32 -2.38 -8.59
N ASP A 719 -2.70 -3.54 -9.14
CA ASP A 719 -3.99 -3.77 -9.81
C ASP A 719 -5.12 -4.20 -8.85
N GLY A 720 -4.82 -4.37 -7.55
CA GLY A 720 -5.78 -4.74 -6.51
C GLY A 720 -6.24 -6.21 -6.52
N LYS A 721 -5.75 -7.05 -7.45
CA LYS A 721 -6.22 -8.43 -7.61
C LYS A 721 -5.57 -9.43 -6.68
N LEU A 722 -4.37 -9.13 -6.21
CA LEU A 722 -3.58 -9.97 -5.31
C LEU A 722 -3.35 -9.27 -3.98
N LEU A 723 -3.25 -10.07 -2.93
CA LEU A 723 -2.92 -9.62 -1.57
C LEU A 723 -1.77 -10.46 -1.03
N ALA A 724 -0.65 -9.81 -0.70
CA ALA A 724 0.46 -10.45 -0.01
C ALA A 724 0.29 -10.32 1.50
N SER A 725 0.60 -11.37 2.23
CA SER A 725 0.62 -11.43 3.69
C SER A 725 1.99 -11.85 4.20
N GLY A 726 2.50 -11.09 5.17
CA GLY A 726 3.75 -11.37 5.88
C GLY A 726 3.49 -11.64 7.36
N GLY A 727 4.12 -12.68 7.86
CA GLY A 727 4.02 -13.12 9.25
C GLY A 727 5.08 -14.15 9.56
N GLY A 728 4.75 -15.15 10.34
CA GLY A 728 5.62 -16.25 10.70
C GLY A 728 5.68 -16.50 12.21
N VAL A 729 6.43 -17.51 12.59
CA VAL A 729 6.63 -17.86 14.01
C VAL A 729 7.84 -17.13 14.56
N PRO A 730 7.71 -16.32 15.64
CA PRO A 730 8.82 -15.57 16.20
C PRO A 730 10.05 -16.43 16.49
N SER A 731 11.22 -15.93 16.06
CA SER A 731 12.53 -16.59 16.18
C SER A 731 12.65 -17.95 15.47
N ARG A 732 11.75 -18.26 14.54
CA ARG A 732 11.69 -19.56 13.88
C ARG A 732 11.54 -19.47 12.35
N SER A 733 10.57 -18.72 11.85
CA SER A 733 10.32 -18.63 10.41
C SER A 733 9.63 -17.33 10.02
N GLY A 734 9.88 -16.85 8.81
CA GLY A 734 9.10 -15.81 8.14
C GLY A 734 8.26 -16.43 7.03
N GLU A 735 6.96 -16.19 7.06
CA GLU A 735 5.98 -16.72 6.12
C GLU A 735 5.52 -15.61 5.16
N LEU A 736 5.78 -15.79 3.87
CA LEU A 736 5.22 -14.98 2.78
C LEU A 736 4.16 -15.80 2.04
N LYS A 737 2.94 -15.28 1.94
CA LYS A 737 1.85 -15.88 1.14
C LYS A 737 1.15 -14.82 0.29
N VAL A 738 0.74 -15.20 -0.89
CA VAL A 738 0.00 -14.34 -1.83
C VAL A 738 -1.34 -14.97 -2.16
N TRP A 739 -2.38 -14.19 -2.06
CA TRP A 739 -3.78 -14.60 -2.18
C TRP A 739 -4.45 -13.91 -3.35
N ASN A 740 -5.31 -14.60 -4.06
CA ASN A 740 -6.24 -13.98 -5.00
C ASN A 740 -7.39 -13.34 -4.20
N VAL A 741 -7.63 -12.06 -4.41
CA VAL A 741 -8.63 -11.28 -3.65
C VAL A 741 -10.06 -11.73 -3.97
N ALA A 742 -10.34 -12.08 -5.25
CA ALA A 742 -11.67 -12.41 -5.70
C ALA A 742 -12.20 -13.72 -5.10
N ASP A 743 -11.37 -14.77 -5.01
CA ASP A 743 -11.79 -16.09 -4.48
C ASP A 743 -11.13 -16.47 -3.14
N GLY A 744 -10.10 -15.76 -2.70
CA GLY A 744 -9.37 -16.02 -1.45
C GLY A 744 -8.40 -17.19 -1.53
N LYS A 745 -8.12 -17.72 -2.73
CA LYS A 745 -7.22 -18.85 -2.91
C LYS A 745 -5.76 -18.42 -2.87
N LEU A 746 -4.91 -19.33 -2.37
CA LEU A 746 -3.47 -19.18 -2.38
C LEU A 746 -2.94 -19.22 -3.83
N VAL A 747 -2.17 -18.21 -4.21
CA VAL A 747 -1.50 -18.11 -5.52
C VAL A 747 -0.09 -18.65 -5.44
N CYS A 748 0.70 -18.18 -4.48
CA CYS A 748 2.04 -18.68 -4.19
C CYS A 748 2.41 -18.44 -2.73
N ALA A 749 3.40 -19.19 -2.25
CA ALA A 749 3.88 -19.08 -0.88
C ALA A 749 5.38 -19.39 -0.79
N ASN A 750 6.06 -18.72 0.16
CA ASN A 750 7.38 -19.09 0.64
C ASN A 750 7.33 -19.07 2.17
N ILE A 751 7.22 -20.27 2.78
CA ILE A 751 7.04 -20.43 4.23
C ILE A 751 8.35 -20.30 5.01
N GLU A 752 9.47 -20.25 4.29
CA GLU A 752 10.83 -20.11 4.83
C GLU A 752 11.54 -18.89 4.22
N SER A 753 10.77 -17.86 3.89
CA SER A 753 11.30 -16.65 3.26
C SER A 753 12.37 -15.96 4.11
N HIS A 754 12.23 -16.05 5.43
CA HIS A 754 13.15 -15.48 6.44
C HIS A 754 13.34 -16.47 7.60
N SER A 755 14.45 -16.31 8.33
CA SER A 755 14.73 -17.10 9.56
C SER A 755 14.01 -16.57 10.81
N ASP A 756 13.27 -15.47 10.67
CA ASP A 756 12.44 -14.88 11.74
C ASP A 756 11.25 -14.15 11.09
N THR A 757 10.29 -13.68 11.88
CA THR A 757 9.04 -13.11 11.42
C THR A 757 9.21 -11.94 10.45
N ILE A 758 8.36 -11.91 9.41
CA ILE A 758 8.19 -10.74 8.55
C ILE A 758 7.41 -9.68 9.33
N SER A 759 7.93 -8.45 9.32
CA SER A 759 7.34 -7.27 9.95
C SER A 759 6.78 -6.26 8.94
N GLY A 760 7.37 -6.18 7.74
CA GLY A 760 6.96 -5.30 6.65
C GLY A 760 6.91 -6.01 5.31
N ILE A 761 5.95 -5.65 4.46
CA ILE A 761 5.79 -6.20 3.11
C ILE A 761 5.32 -5.12 2.13
N SER A 762 5.84 -5.15 0.91
CA SER A 762 5.46 -4.18 -0.12
C SER A 762 5.56 -4.78 -1.52
N PHE A 763 4.50 -4.68 -2.32
CA PHE A 763 4.56 -4.99 -3.74
C PHE A 763 5.36 -3.93 -4.51
N SER A 764 6.11 -4.35 -5.51
CA SER A 764 6.70 -3.44 -6.48
C SER A 764 5.62 -2.72 -7.31
N PRO A 765 5.90 -1.51 -7.82
CA PRO A 765 4.91 -0.73 -8.57
C PRO A 765 4.43 -1.39 -9.88
N ASP A 766 5.21 -2.31 -10.44
CA ASP A 766 4.85 -3.15 -11.61
C ASP A 766 4.11 -4.44 -11.23
N GLY A 767 4.06 -4.77 -9.93
CA GLY A 767 3.45 -6.00 -9.42
C GLY A 767 4.27 -7.27 -9.65
N GLY A 768 5.48 -7.16 -10.21
CA GLY A 768 6.35 -8.32 -10.52
C GLY A 768 7.12 -8.86 -9.32
N PHE A 769 7.28 -8.05 -8.27
CA PHE A 769 8.09 -8.39 -7.10
C PHE A 769 7.39 -8.06 -5.79
N ILE A 770 7.82 -8.72 -4.73
CA ILE A 770 7.42 -8.44 -3.35
C ILE A 770 8.68 -8.26 -2.51
N ALA A 771 8.80 -7.10 -1.87
CA ALA A 771 9.83 -6.85 -0.87
C ALA A 771 9.30 -7.20 0.53
N THR A 772 10.16 -7.80 1.34
CA THR A 772 9.88 -8.18 2.73
C THR A 772 10.96 -7.64 3.66
N ALA A 773 10.56 -7.15 4.81
CA ALA A 773 11.42 -6.76 5.92
C ALA A 773 11.18 -7.72 7.08
N ALA A 774 12.21 -8.19 7.74
CA ALA A 774 12.05 -9.15 8.82
C ALA A 774 12.95 -8.88 10.04
N THR A 775 12.58 -9.49 11.14
CA THR A 775 13.32 -9.41 12.40
C THR A 775 14.68 -10.14 12.33
N ASP A 776 14.96 -10.89 11.29
CA ASP A 776 16.28 -11.47 10.98
C ASP A 776 17.30 -10.46 10.42
N ARG A 777 16.95 -9.17 10.32
CA ARG A 777 17.76 -8.03 9.85
C ARG A 777 17.95 -7.93 8.34
N PHE A 778 17.30 -8.78 7.55
CA PHE A 778 17.37 -8.75 6.09
C PHE A 778 16.16 -8.06 5.47
N VAL A 779 16.40 -7.42 4.33
CA VAL A 779 15.37 -7.08 3.36
C VAL A 779 15.54 -8.05 2.19
N LYS A 780 14.49 -8.79 1.86
CA LYS A 780 14.50 -9.74 0.73
C LYS A 780 13.44 -9.35 -0.29
N VAL A 781 13.71 -9.66 -1.56
CA VAL A 781 12.78 -9.44 -2.66
C VAL A 781 12.55 -10.75 -3.37
N PHE A 782 11.27 -11.08 -3.53
CA PHE A 782 10.81 -12.31 -4.18
C PHE A 782 10.07 -11.97 -5.47
N ASN A 783 10.24 -12.78 -6.50
CA ASN A 783 9.45 -12.64 -7.73
C ASN A 783 8.06 -13.28 -7.56
N MET A 784 7.12 -12.88 -8.42
CA MET A 784 5.77 -13.43 -8.41
C MET A 784 5.66 -14.82 -9.06
N GLU A 785 6.68 -15.26 -9.78
CA GLU A 785 6.76 -16.59 -10.38
C GLU A 785 7.19 -17.63 -9.32
N GLY A 786 6.27 -17.98 -8.41
CA GLY A 786 6.49 -18.99 -7.36
C GLY A 786 7.12 -18.48 -6.08
N ALA A 787 7.18 -17.17 -5.84
CA ALA A 787 7.79 -16.54 -4.66
C ALA A 787 9.27 -16.93 -4.46
N VAL A 788 10.03 -16.98 -5.57
CA VAL A 788 11.47 -17.30 -5.54
C VAL A 788 12.27 -16.06 -5.15
N LEU A 789 13.30 -16.26 -4.32
CA LEU A 789 14.21 -15.18 -3.89
C LEU A 789 14.96 -14.59 -5.09
N GLU A 790 14.75 -13.31 -5.36
CA GLU A 790 15.45 -12.55 -6.41
C GLU A 790 16.65 -11.78 -5.85
N ARG A 791 16.48 -11.12 -4.70
CA ARG A 791 17.50 -10.28 -4.05
C ARG A 791 17.44 -10.40 -2.54
N SER A 792 18.61 -10.27 -1.90
CA SER A 792 18.74 -10.11 -0.45
C SER A 792 19.67 -8.95 -0.14
N PHE A 793 19.23 -8.05 0.74
CA PHE A 793 19.98 -6.88 1.17
C PHE A 793 20.34 -7.03 2.65
N GLU A 794 21.63 -6.93 2.94
CA GLU A 794 22.21 -6.97 4.28
C GLU A 794 22.81 -5.61 4.63
N GLY A 795 22.58 -5.11 5.84
CA GLY A 795 23.18 -3.85 6.28
C GLY A 795 22.54 -3.24 7.53
N HIS A 796 21.29 -3.62 7.88
CA HIS A 796 20.74 -3.26 9.17
C HIS A 796 21.43 -4.02 10.31
N THR A 797 21.70 -3.32 11.42
CA THR A 797 22.33 -3.92 12.60
C THR A 797 21.34 -4.45 13.62
N ASN A 798 20.03 -4.17 13.43
CA ASN A 798 18.92 -4.65 14.23
C ASN A 798 17.74 -5.01 13.32
N HIS A 799 16.62 -5.45 13.90
CA HIS A 799 15.40 -5.85 13.18
C HIS A 799 15.01 -4.81 12.13
N VAL A 800 14.60 -5.26 10.97
CA VAL A 800 13.98 -4.40 9.95
C VAL A 800 12.48 -4.45 10.19
N LEU A 801 11.87 -3.29 10.40
CA LEU A 801 10.47 -3.19 10.84
C LEU A 801 9.50 -2.95 9.68
N ASP A 802 9.94 -2.24 8.63
CA ASP A 802 9.09 -1.93 7.48
C ASP A 802 9.92 -1.75 6.20
N VAL A 803 9.27 -1.91 5.04
CA VAL A 803 9.86 -1.78 3.70
C VAL A 803 8.88 -1.11 2.73
N ALA A 804 9.38 -0.23 1.88
CA ALA A 804 8.59 0.44 0.87
C ALA A 804 9.33 0.56 -0.47
N TRP A 805 8.59 0.38 -1.58
CA TRP A 805 9.08 0.66 -2.91
C TRP A 805 8.87 2.12 -3.30
N ARG A 806 9.85 2.72 -3.98
CA ARG A 806 9.64 3.97 -4.70
C ARG A 806 8.81 3.71 -5.96
N ALA A 807 8.00 4.69 -6.36
CA ALA A 807 7.02 4.52 -7.45
C ALA A 807 7.62 4.13 -8.82
N ASP A 808 8.93 4.35 -9.03
CA ASP A 808 9.65 3.96 -10.24
C ASP A 808 10.15 2.50 -10.24
N GLY A 809 10.06 1.80 -9.10
CA GLY A 809 10.51 0.42 -8.97
C GLY A 809 12.04 0.21 -8.91
N PHE A 810 12.85 1.27 -8.90
CA PHE A 810 14.32 1.15 -8.87
C PHE A 810 14.92 1.19 -7.46
N VAL A 811 14.19 1.76 -6.51
CA VAL A 811 14.68 1.98 -5.15
C VAL A 811 13.71 1.39 -4.14
N LEU A 812 14.29 0.69 -3.17
CA LEU A 812 13.62 0.25 -1.94
C LEU A 812 14.10 1.10 -0.78
N ALA A 813 13.21 1.38 0.16
CA ALA A 813 13.59 1.89 1.48
C ALA A 813 13.24 0.84 2.55
N SER A 814 14.00 0.80 3.64
CA SER A 814 13.73 -0.04 4.82
C SER A 814 13.98 0.73 6.10
N GLY A 815 13.05 0.61 7.06
CA GLY A 815 13.14 1.19 8.39
C GLY A 815 13.54 0.14 9.42
N GLY A 816 14.52 0.46 10.27
CA GLY A 816 15.05 -0.51 11.23
C GLY A 816 14.94 -0.08 12.69
N ALA A 817 14.96 -1.07 13.58
CA ALA A 817 15.12 -0.88 15.01
C ALA A 817 16.51 -0.31 15.38
N ASP A 818 17.44 -0.27 14.43
CA ASP A 818 18.74 0.40 14.52
C ASP A 818 18.66 1.92 14.27
N GLN A 819 17.46 2.51 14.30
CA GLN A 819 17.18 3.96 14.26
C GLN A 819 17.47 4.63 12.92
N VAL A 820 17.70 3.87 11.85
CA VAL A 820 18.00 4.41 10.53
C VAL A 820 17.02 3.92 9.48
N VAL A 821 16.88 4.71 8.42
CA VAL A 821 16.29 4.27 7.16
C VAL A 821 17.43 4.02 6.18
N LYS A 822 17.37 2.91 5.47
CA LYS A 822 18.31 2.58 4.38
C LYS A 822 17.57 2.56 3.05
N GLU A 823 18.19 3.14 2.03
CA GLU A 823 17.76 3.02 0.66
C GLU A 823 18.66 2.05 -0.11
N TRP A 824 18.06 1.21 -0.93
CA TRP A 824 18.69 0.17 -1.71
C TRP A 824 18.42 0.38 -3.21
N ASP A 825 19.46 0.28 -4.03
CA ASP A 825 19.34 0.21 -5.48
C ASP A 825 18.99 -1.25 -5.84
N PHE A 826 17.76 -1.47 -6.29
CA PHE A 826 17.25 -2.82 -6.57
C PHE A 826 18.01 -3.49 -7.71
N GLU A 827 18.34 -2.76 -8.76
CA GLU A 827 19.01 -3.34 -9.93
C GLU A 827 20.48 -3.66 -9.67
N LYS A 828 21.19 -2.78 -8.94
CA LYS A 828 22.59 -3.03 -8.56
C LYS A 828 22.73 -4.02 -7.41
N GLY A 829 21.67 -4.24 -6.63
CA GLY A 829 21.73 -5.09 -5.44
C GLY A 829 22.60 -4.51 -4.33
N SER A 830 22.69 -3.18 -4.21
CA SER A 830 23.59 -2.49 -3.28
C SER A 830 22.88 -1.40 -2.48
N GLN A 831 23.43 -1.07 -1.30
CA GLN A 831 22.94 0.05 -0.52
C GLN A 831 23.24 1.36 -1.25
N LYS A 832 22.24 2.23 -1.41
CA LYS A 832 22.31 3.54 -2.02
C LYS A 832 22.72 4.60 -0.98
N GLN A 833 22.00 4.65 0.15
CA GLN A 833 22.27 5.57 1.24
C GLN A 833 21.69 5.11 2.58
N THR A 834 22.14 5.77 3.65
CA THR A 834 21.56 5.66 5.00
C THR A 834 21.07 7.03 5.44
N VAL A 835 19.78 7.12 5.77
CA VAL A 835 19.15 8.32 6.33
C VAL A 835 19.14 8.19 7.85
N LYS A 836 19.82 9.10 8.53
CA LYS A 836 19.88 9.21 9.99
C LYS A 836 18.99 10.35 10.46
N GLY A 837 18.57 10.31 11.71
CA GLY A 837 17.81 11.42 12.31
C GLY A 837 16.86 10.95 13.42
N HIS A 838 16.30 9.75 13.32
CA HIS A 838 15.53 9.15 14.41
C HIS A 838 16.44 8.74 15.57
N THR A 839 15.88 8.81 16.79
CA THR A 839 16.57 8.44 18.04
C THR A 839 16.05 7.14 18.64
N LYS A 840 15.01 6.56 18.03
CA LYS A 840 14.47 5.21 18.32
C LYS A 840 14.16 4.49 17.02
N GLY A 841 13.78 3.22 17.13
CA GLY A 841 13.45 2.39 15.96
C GLY A 841 12.41 3.03 15.04
N VAL A 842 12.64 2.91 13.74
CA VAL A 842 11.73 3.38 12.68
C VAL A 842 10.66 2.32 12.47
N SER A 843 9.44 2.60 12.90
CA SER A 843 8.31 1.65 12.91
C SER A 843 7.59 1.51 11.57
N SER A 844 7.52 2.58 10.78
CA SER A 844 6.85 2.56 9.48
C SER A 844 7.48 3.55 8.50
N ILE A 845 7.48 3.19 7.21
CA ILE A 845 8.02 4.01 6.13
C ILE A 845 7.11 3.94 4.90
N ALA A 846 7.07 5.03 4.14
CA ALA A 846 6.39 5.08 2.85
C ALA A 846 7.02 6.14 1.94
N TYR A 847 6.95 5.94 0.63
CA TYR A 847 7.23 7.02 -0.33
C TYR A 847 5.99 7.85 -0.59
N MET A 848 6.14 9.13 -0.80
CA MET A 848 5.06 10.09 -0.99
C MET A 848 4.65 10.17 -2.47
N GLY A 849 3.54 9.56 -2.80
CA GLY A 849 3.00 9.55 -4.17
C GLY A 849 4.02 9.02 -5.19
N ILE A 850 4.23 9.80 -6.26
CA ILE A 850 5.23 9.49 -7.30
C ILE A 850 6.61 10.12 -7.04
N GLY A 851 6.75 10.80 -5.88
CA GLY A 851 7.94 11.53 -5.51
C GLY A 851 9.06 10.64 -4.96
N GLU A 852 10.18 11.28 -4.70
CA GLU A 852 11.33 10.66 -4.03
C GLU A 852 11.32 10.91 -2.52
N GLN A 853 10.36 11.70 -2.03
CA GLN A 853 10.28 12.03 -0.61
C GLN A 853 9.79 10.83 0.18
N LEU A 854 10.57 10.50 1.20
CA LEU A 854 10.30 9.41 2.11
C LEU A 854 9.64 9.96 3.38
N ILE A 855 8.61 9.25 3.83
CA ILE A 855 7.98 9.44 5.13
C ILE A 855 8.47 8.34 6.05
N SER A 856 8.83 8.71 7.27
CA SER A 856 9.25 7.76 8.30
C SER A 856 8.62 8.10 9.64
N SER A 857 8.15 7.08 10.35
CA SER A 857 7.57 7.18 11.69
C SER A 857 8.38 6.39 12.69
N SER A 858 8.49 6.88 13.91
CA SER A 858 9.36 6.28 14.92
C SER A 858 8.79 6.33 16.34
N GLY A 859 9.30 5.44 17.17
CA GLY A 859 9.13 5.50 18.61
C GLY A 859 9.76 6.71 19.30
N ASP A 860 10.49 7.56 18.55
CA ASP A 860 11.03 8.83 19.03
C ASP A 860 10.00 9.96 19.06
N GLN A 861 8.73 9.62 18.89
CA GLN A 861 7.60 10.54 18.92
C GLN A 861 7.57 11.48 17.69
N SER A 862 8.13 11.08 16.58
CA SER A 862 8.12 11.87 15.37
C SER A 862 7.61 11.11 14.14
N VAL A 863 6.89 11.84 13.28
CA VAL A 863 6.65 11.49 11.87
C VAL A 863 7.41 12.51 11.04
N ARG A 864 8.20 12.07 10.07
CA ARG A 864 9.10 12.94 9.30
C ARG A 864 8.85 12.81 7.79
N ILE A 865 8.91 13.95 7.10
CA ILE A 865 8.99 14.02 5.63
C ILE A 865 10.41 14.43 5.27
N ALA A 866 11.13 13.63 4.48
CA ALA A 866 12.52 13.91 4.09
C ALA A 866 13.38 14.38 5.29
N ASN A 867 13.25 13.68 6.41
CA ASN A 867 13.93 13.94 7.69
C ASN A 867 13.47 15.19 8.50
N LYS A 868 12.47 15.93 8.02
CA LYS A 868 11.86 17.06 8.76
C LYS A 868 10.65 16.57 9.56
N PRO A 869 10.60 16.81 10.89
CA PRO A 869 9.48 16.35 11.70
C PRO A 869 8.20 17.16 11.40
N LEU A 870 7.07 16.45 11.40
CA LEU A 870 5.73 17.04 11.37
C LEU A 870 5.33 17.52 12.78
N PRO A 871 4.52 18.58 12.88
CA PRO A 871 4.06 19.11 14.17
C PRO A 871 3.10 18.12 14.86
N ASP A 872 2.98 18.22 16.18
CA ASP A 872 2.01 17.51 17.03
C ASP A 872 2.11 15.97 17.08
N ALA A 873 3.17 15.38 16.55
CA ALA A 873 3.48 13.98 16.80
C ALA A 873 4.13 13.87 18.19
N ALA A 874 3.38 13.47 19.21
CA ALA A 874 3.81 13.58 20.62
C ALA A 874 3.80 12.24 21.38
N THR A 875 3.80 11.10 20.66
CA THR A 875 3.75 9.77 21.25
C THR A 875 4.56 8.77 20.45
N PHE A 876 4.79 7.58 21.02
CA PHE A 876 5.34 6.45 20.24
C PHE A 876 4.41 6.15 19.06
N ILE A 877 4.89 6.35 17.82
CA ILE A 877 4.12 6.07 16.60
C ILE A 877 4.37 4.63 16.18
N HIS A 878 3.30 3.83 16.07
CA HIS A 878 3.38 2.44 15.61
C HIS A 878 3.28 2.33 14.09
N SER A 879 2.38 3.10 13.50
CA SER A 879 2.07 2.99 12.07
C SER A 879 1.76 4.35 11.45
N SER A 880 2.14 4.50 10.19
CA SER A 880 1.74 5.63 9.35
C SER A 880 1.37 5.14 7.95
N SER A 881 0.51 5.89 7.29
CA SER A 881 0.06 5.64 5.93
C SER A 881 -0.01 6.94 5.16
N VAL A 882 0.25 6.86 3.87
CA VAL A 882 0.23 8.00 2.94
C VAL A 882 -0.83 7.74 1.90
N SER A 883 -1.58 8.77 1.54
CA SER A 883 -2.52 8.69 0.43
C SER A 883 -1.80 8.44 -0.90
N LYS A 884 -2.49 7.76 -1.82
CA LYS A 884 -1.94 7.40 -3.13
C LYS A 884 -1.46 8.61 -3.94
N ASP A 885 -2.15 9.74 -3.80
CA ASP A 885 -1.80 11.02 -4.43
C ASP A 885 -0.72 11.81 -3.67
N GLY A 886 -0.30 11.31 -2.49
CA GLY A 886 0.70 11.94 -1.64
C GLY A 886 0.23 13.21 -0.93
N THR A 887 -1.08 13.50 -0.87
CA THR A 887 -1.61 14.75 -0.31
C THR A 887 -1.84 14.73 1.18
N ILE A 888 -2.09 13.54 1.77
CA ILE A 888 -2.31 13.39 3.21
C ILE A 888 -1.45 12.27 3.81
N ILE A 889 -1.08 12.44 5.07
CA ILE A 889 -0.40 11.46 5.91
C ILE A 889 -1.28 11.20 7.12
N ALA A 890 -1.54 9.94 7.42
CA ALA A 890 -2.20 9.53 8.66
C ALA A 890 -1.24 8.72 9.52
N ALA A 891 -1.24 8.96 10.85
CA ALA A 891 -0.42 8.19 11.78
C ALA A 891 -1.11 8.00 13.12
N GLY A 892 -0.79 6.88 13.78
CA GLY A 892 -1.32 6.51 15.08
C GLY A 892 -0.29 5.81 15.96
N GLY A 893 -0.50 5.85 17.26
CA GLY A 893 0.41 5.31 18.26
C GLY A 893 -0.22 5.04 19.61
N GLU A 894 0.61 5.11 20.66
CA GLU A 894 0.26 4.74 22.04
C GLU A 894 -0.84 5.61 22.68
N ASP A 895 -0.99 6.85 22.27
CA ASP A 895 -1.97 7.79 22.85
C ASP A 895 -3.39 7.61 22.29
N SER A 896 -3.61 6.61 21.45
CA SER A 896 -4.92 6.34 20.84
C SER A 896 -5.46 7.47 19.95
N ILE A 897 -4.62 8.42 19.54
CA ILE A 897 -5.02 9.53 18.69
C ILE A 897 -4.56 9.28 17.25
N LEU A 898 -5.51 9.27 16.34
CA LEU A 898 -5.24 9.29 14.92
C LEU A 898 -5.01 10.75 14.49
N ARG A 899 -3.84 10.99 13.91
CA ARG A 899 -3.45 12.31 13.39
C ARG A 899 -3.37 12.26 11.87
N ILE A 900 -3.88 13.29 11.22
CA ILE A 900 -3.85 13.44 9.76
C ILE A 900 -3.26 14.79 9.43
N TRP A 901 -2.21 14.81 8.59
CA TRP A 901 -1.57 16.04 8.09
C TRP A 901 -1.78 16.19 6.60
N THR A 902 -1.82 17.44 6.14
CA THR A 902 -1.69 17.79 4.73
C THR A 902 -0.20 17.93 4.36
N THR A 903 0.20 17.38 3.24
CA THR A 903 1.61 17.36 2.82
C THR A 903 2.06 18.68 2.21
N GLY A 904 1.14 19.44 1.58
CA GLY A 904 1.45 20.69 0.90
C GLY A 904 1.99 21.78 1.81
N ASP A 905 1.44 21.93 3.02
CA ASP A 905 1.85 22.91 4.03
C ASP A 905 2.37 22.26 5.31
N SER A 906 2.41 20.94 5.37
CA SER A 906 2.86 20.14 6.52
C SER A 906 2.09 20.45 7.81
N LYS A 907 0.82 20.85 7.72
CA LYS A 907 -0.02 21.18 8.87
C LYS A 907 -0.83 19.99 9.33
N LEU A 908 -1.06 19.93 10.64
CA LEU A 908 -2.04 19.02 11.23
C LEU A 908 -3.45 19.43 10.75
N TYR A 909 -4.11 18.51 10.05
CA TYR A 909 -5.44 18.71 9.50
C TYR A 909 -6.54 18.21 10.45
N LEU A 910 -6.37 16.99 10.99
CA LEU A 910 -7.32 16.35 11.90
C LEU A 910 -6.60 15.65 13.06
N LYS A 911 -7.26 15.68 14.22
CA LYS A 911 -6.88 14.95 15.42
C LYS A 911 -8.12 14.21 15.94
N LEU A 912 -8.14 12.88 15.80
CA LEU A 912 -9.31 12.03 16.01
C LEU A 912 -9.04 11.04 17.15
N GLN A 913 -10.00 10.91 18.07
CA GLN A 913 -9.94 9.97 19.20
C GLN A 913 -10.76 8.70 18.93
#